data_1eec8a69ec0aac09cec26c988e16d3fe
#
_entry.id   1eec8a69ec0aac09cec26c988e16d3fe
#
_cell.length_a   1.000
_cell.length_b   1.000
_cell.length_c   1.000
_cell.angle_alpha   90.00
_cell.angle_beta   90.00
_cell.angle_gamma   90.00
#
_symmetry.space_group_name_H-M   'P 1'
#
loop_
_entity.id
_entity.type
_entity.pdbx_description
1 polymer ?
#
loop_
_entity_poly.entity_id
_entity_poly.type
_entity_poly.pdbx_seq_one_letter_code
_entity_poly.pdbx_strand_id
1 'polypeptide(L)'
;EMFKKIFFSTRLMSILFIAFATAMAFGTFIESWYSTETARIWIYNAWWFEVIMVFFVINFLGNISRYRLLRLEKWPVLLLHLSWVLIIIGAFVTRYISFEGMMPIREGKTENVFYSDKTFLTVYVDGEIDGEARRKILEDDLIVTPEAIKSNLPWKADFNNEDFEISYVDFIKGGKQGLLPDTNGTKFLKIVEAGDGERHDHYLEDGKVASIHNVLFALNNKTDGAINIMTTDSVYQVHSPFEGNYMRMADQFQGVLVKDSLQPLVLRSLYNTAGMQFVIPDSITQGSYGIVEIPEAEKTKMDQDAIIFDVTANGETKQIKLLGSKGPSDFSEKVNVGGLNFSIRYGSKVYELPFGIKLNDFIAEKYPGTDKGYASFMSRVTIEDQRPFDYDIFMNHVLDHDGYRFFQSGFDPDEKGTTLSVNHDFWGTWITYIGYFLLYIGLMGIMFFGKTRFKDLADSLDQLKIKKKKMFGVLAVLMAFSFSSFAQEQHTPEEGHQQAPSKTQIDSLLKASMVSKEHADKFGKLVIQDEGGRMKPINTFSSELLRKLSYKDTYLDFSSDQVLLSMMMNPAVWYNTEFIALDKKSQNDSIRKVIGIPSGQEYVKATDFFDKKGQYKLEPFLREATATTNPNKFQQDFKDANIRLSLLNQALGQDIVKIFPLLDDENNKWISAVEYRGGQYEIRDSLYSNFVKNAMPYYLMTLGKAQESGDYASADKLLAAFQQNQLNHGSEVLPSKKKIDTEVIYNKLNIFNKLYRYYAVVGLLMFFILVFQIFKDRSIWRVAIYFFK
;
A
#
# COMPACT_ATOMS: atom_id res chain seq x y z
N GLU A 1 -20.46 31.36 -36.97
CA GLU A 1 -20.88 30.00 -37.40
C GLU A 1 -19.74 28.96 -37.37
N MET A 2 -18.52 29.31 -37.76
CA MET A 2 -17.38 28.40 -37.75
C MET A 2 -17.06 27.89 -36.33
N PHE A 3 -17.08 28.78 -35.30
CA PHE A 3 -16.93 28.44 -33.89
C PHE A 3 -17.94 27.36 -33.44
N LYS A 4 -19.22 27.55 -33.71
CA LYS A 4 -20.28 26.60 -33.37
C LYS A 4 -20.11 25.25 -34.05
N LYS A 5 -19.63 25.23 -35.31
CA LYS A 5 -19.36 23.96 -36.01
C LYS A 5 -18.22 23.14 -35.42
N ILE A 6 -17.21 23.78 -34.86
CA ILE A 6 -16.04 23.14 -34.26
C ILE A 6 -16.35 22.76 -32.80
N PHE A 7 -16.66 23.76 -31.98
CA PHE A 7 -16.76 23.57 -30.52
C PHE A 7 -17.98 22.77 -30.08
N PHE A 8 -19.08 22.80 -30.83
CA PHE A 8 -20.28 22.02 -30.52
C PHE A 8 -20.38 20.73 -31.32
N SER A 9 -19.26 20.20 -31.81
CA SER A 9 -19.25 18.97 -32.58
C SER A 9 -19.06 17.72 -31.71
N THR A 10 -19.77 16.65 -32.06
CA THR A 10 -19.58 15.33 -31.47
C THR A 10 -18.18 14.74 -31.75
N ARG A 11 -17.55 15.17 -32.86
CA ARG A 11 -16.17 14.80 -33.18
C ARG A 11 -15.19 15.36 -32.16
N LEU A 12 -15.35 16.67 -31.81
CA LEU A 12 -14.52 17.28 -30.76
C LEU A 12 -14.76 16.58 -29.42
N MET A 13 -16.01 16.30 -29.05
CA MET A 13 -16.33 15.58 -27.83
C MET A 13 -15.62 14.23 -27.76
N SER A 14 -15.61 13.46 -28.86
CA SER A 14 -14.91 12.18 -28.90
C SER A 14 -13.41 12.33 -28.76
N ILE A 15 -12.81 13.33 -29.39
CA ILE A 15 -11.36 13.63 -29.25
C ILE A 15 -11.04 14.00 -27.80
N LEU A 16 -11.89 14.82 -27.16
CA LEU A 16 -11.69 15.20 -25.75
C LEU A 16 -11.77 13.98 -24.82
N PHE A 17 -12.72 13.06 -25.02
CA PHE A 17 -12.77 11.82 -24.24
C PHE A 17 -11.54 10.94 -24.43
N ILE A 18 -11.03 10.83 -25.66
CA ILE A 18 -9.80 10.07 -25.92
C ILE A 18 -8.60 10.76 -25.25
N ALA A 19 -8.49 12.08 -25.39
CA ALA A 19 -7.43 12.84 -24.75
C ALA A 19 -7.47 12.71 -23.22
N PHE A 20 -8.65 12.80 -22.63
CA PHE A 20 -8.85 12.61 -21.19
C PHE A 20 -8.47 11.20 -20.74
N ALA A 21 -8.97 10.15 -21.43
CA ALA A 21 -8.63 8.77 -21.09
C ALA A 21 -7.12 8.49 -21.23
N THR A 22 -6.49 9.05 -22.26
CA THR A 22 -5.05 8.97 -22.46
C THR A 22 -4.29 9.67 -21.33
N ALA A 23 -4.72 10.88 -20.95
CA ALA A 23 -4.11 11.61 -19.84
C ALA A 23 -4.20 10.83 -18.52
N MET A 24 -5.37 10.24 -18.22
CA MET A 24 -5.55 9.38 -17.04
C MET A 24 -4.66 8.14 -17.06
N ALA A 25 -4.52 7.48 -18.21
CA ALA A 25 -3.62 6.35 -18.39
C ALA A 25 -2.15 6.76 -18.14
N PHE A 26 -1.70 7.84 -18.75
CA PHE A 26 -0.34 8.35 -18.52
C PHE A 26 -0.13 8.78 -17.06
N GLY A 27 -1.10 9.41 -16.42
CA GLY A 27 -1.05 9.74 -14.99
C GLY A 27 -0.77 8.51 -14.13
N THR A 28 -1.48 7.40 -14.39
CA THR A 28 -1.25 6.13 -13.68
C THR A 28 0.15 5.55 -13.92
N PHE A 29 0.68 5.63 -15.15
CA PHE A 29 2.03 5.18 -15.43
C PHE A 29 3.09 6.05 -14.75
N ILE A 30 2.94 7.38 -14.79
CA ILE A 30 3.86 8.32 -14.13
C ILE A 30 3.85 8.08 -12.62
N GLU A 31 2.68 7.87 -12.01
CA GLU A 31 2.57 7.54 -10.60
C GLU A 31 3.32 6.24 -10.24
N SER A 32 3.24 5.23 -11.12
CA SER A 32 3.94 3.95 -10.94
C SER A 32 5.45 4.04 -11.13
N TRP A 33 5.93 4.93 -12.03
CA TRP A 33 7.35 5.05 -12.35
C TRP A 33 8.09 6.02 -11.43
N TYR A 34 7.40 7.05 -10.95
CA TYR A 34 7.95 8.13 -10.14
C TYR A 34 7.19 8.25 -8.81
N SER A 35 6.19 9.14 -8.75
CA SER A 35 5.39 9.37 -7.53
C SER A 35 4.01 9.94 -7.87
N THR A 36 3.11 9.89 -6.90
CA THR A 36 1.79 10.54 -6.99
C THR A 36 1.93 12.06 -7.18
N GLU A 37 2.88 12.69 -6.49
CA GLU A 37 3.16 14.12 -6.60
C GLU A 37 3.64 14.48 -8.00
N THR A 38 4.53 13.70 -8.61
CA THR A 38 4.99 13.91 -9.98
C THR A 38 3.85 13.79 -10.98
N ALA A 39 2.95 12.81 -10.81
CA ALA A 39 1.75 12.68 -11.63
C ALA A 39 0.80 13.87 -11.45
N ARG A 40 0.66 14.39 -10.21
CA ARG A 40 -0.10 15.62 -9.94
C ARG A 40 0.48 16.81 -10.69
N ILE A 41 1.80 17.02 -10.69
CA ILE A 41 2.44 18.15 -11.36
C ILE A 41 2.28 18.06 -12.88
N TRP A 42 2.60 16.92 -13.48
CA TRP A 42 2.67 16.81 -14.94
C TRP A 42 1.32 16.62 -15.62
N ILE A 43 0.35 16.00 -14.95
CA ILE A 43 -0.94 15.65 -15.53
C ILE A 43 -2.08 16.37 -14.81
N TYR A 44 -2.39 15.98 -13.57
CA TYR A 44 -3.65 16.35 -12.93
C TYR A 44 -3.75 17.84 -12.59
N ASN A 45 -2.62 18.50 -12.26
CA ASN A 45 -2.54 19.93 -11.98
C ASN A 45 -2.02 20.76 -13.16
N ALA A 46 -1.81 20.15 -14.33
CA ALA A 46 -1.33 20.86 -15.50
C ALA A 46 -2.45 21.68 -16.16
N TRP A 47 -2.10 22.89 -16.63
CA TRP A 47 -3.04 23.80 -17.28
C TRP A 47 -3.72 23.20 -18.51
N TRP A 48 -3.02 22.37 -19.28
CA TRP A 48 -3.58 21.72 -20.46
C TRP A 48 -4.68 20.71 -20.11
N PHE A 49 -4.61 20.06 -18.95
CA PHE A 49 -5.66 19.16 -18.45
C PHE A 49 -6.92 19.95 -18.08
N GLU A 50 -6.76 21.13 -17.47
CA GLU A 50 -7.86 22.06 -17.19
C GLU A 50 -8.52 22.54 -18.47
N VAL A 51 -7.76 22.85 -19.52
CA VAL A 51 -8.27 23.24 -20.85
C VAL A 51 -9.16 22.14 -21.43
N ILE A 52 -8.79 20.86 -21.27
CA ILE A 52 -9.65 19.73 -21.68
C ILE A 52 -10.99 19.80 -20.94
N MET A 53 -11.00 20.03 -19.62
CA MET A 53 -12.22 20.14 -18.82
C MET A 53 -13.09 21.32 -19.24
N VAL A 54 -12.51 22.48 -19.48
CA VAL A 54 -13.22 23.66 -19.97
C VAL A 54 -13.86 23.38 -21.34
N PHE A 55 -13.15 22.74 -22.25
CA PHE A 55 -13.71 22.36 -23.55
C PHE A 55 -14.83 21.33 -23.43
N PHE A 56 -14.78 20.40 -22.47
CA PHE A 56 -15.91 19.53 -22.18
C PHE A 56 -17.16 20.34 -21.81
N VAL A 57 -17.05 21.29 -20.88
CA VAL A 57 -18.18 22.13 -20.46
C VAL A 57 -18.76 22.90 -21.65
N ILE A 58 -17.91 23.56 -22.43
CA ILE A 58 -18.32 24.30 -23.63
C ILE A 58 -19.02 23.38 -24.63
N ASN A 59 -18.48 22.19 -24.85
CA ASN A 59 -19.04 21.23 -25.79
C ASN A 59 -20.39 20.68 -25.31
N PHE A 60 -20.52 20.31 -24.03
CA PHE A 60 -21.77 19.79 -23.46
C PHE A 60 -22.88 20.86 -23.53
N LEU A 61 -22.61 22.10 -23.11
CA LEU A 61 -23.57 23.22 -23.19
C LEU A 61 -23.94 23.52 -24.62
N GLY A 62 -22.96 23.55 -25.54
CA GLY A 62 -23.19 23.77 -26.95
C GLY A 62 -24.05 22.70 -27.60
N ASN A 63 -23.86 21.42 -27.19
CA ASN A 63 -24.65 20.32 -27.71
C ASN A 63 -26.09 20.33 -27.21
N ILE A 64 -26.38 20.86 -26.01
CA ILE A 64 -27.75 21.07 -25.53
C ILE A 64 -28.53 21.95 -26.53
N SER A 65 -27.93 23.06 -26.95
CA SER A 65 -28.52 23.95 -27.93
C SER A 65 -28.59 23.31 -29.33
N ARG A 66 -27.48 22.75 -29.81
CA ARG A 66 -27.36 22.19 -31.17
C ARG A 66 -28.36 21.07 -31.44
N TYR A 67 -28.53 20.14 -30.48
CA TYR A 67 -29.44 19.01 -30.62
C TYR A 67 -30.83 19.25 -30.05
N ARG A 68 -31.12 20.51 -29.63
CA ARG A 68 -32.39 20.90 -29.04
C ARG A 68 -32.84 19.95 -27.95
N LEU A 69 -31.95 19.72 -26.95
CA LEU A 69 -32.17 18.74 -25.88
C LEU A 69 -33.24 19.21 -24.86
N LEU A 70 -33.61 20.48 -24.83
CA LEU A 70 -34.65 21.05 -23.94
C LEU A 70 -36.07 20.55 -24.24
N ARG A 71 -36.26 19.70 -25.26
CA ARG A 71 -37.54 19.07 -25.53
C ARG A 71 -37.83 17.96 -24.56
N LEU A 72 -39.07 17.84 -24.07
CA LEU A 72 -39.49 16.77 -23.14
C LEU A 72 -39.18 15.35 -23.64
N GLU A 73 -39.23 15.12 -24.95
CA GLU A 73 -38.90 13.82 -25.53
C GLU A 73 -37.43 13.43 -25.36
N LYS A 74 -36.53 14.39 -25.06
CA LYS A 74 -35.06 14.20 -24.96
C LYS A 74 -34.54 14.46 -23.56
N TRP A 75 -35.39 14.56 -22.55
CA TRP A 75 -34.99 14.87 -21.18
C TRP A 75 -33.89 13.94 -20.63
N PRO A 76 -33.84 12.60 -20.95
CA PRO A 76 -32.79 11.77 -20.40
C PRO A 76 -31.41 12.17 -20.93
N VAL A 77 -31.32 12.52 -22.22
CA VAL A 77 -30.07 12.97 -22.83
C VAL A 77 -29.67 14.36 -22.32
N LEU A 78 -30.66 15.22 -22.04
CA LEU A 78 -30.42 16.52 -21.40
C LEU A 78 -29.81 16.34 -20.01
N LEU A 79 -30.36 15.43 -19.19
CA LEU A 79 -29.83 15.15 -17.87
C LEU A 79 -28.39 14.66 -17.92
N LEU A 80 -28.02 13.81 -18.89
CA LEU A 80 -26.64 13.39 -19.06
C LEU A 80 -25.69 14.55 -19.35
N HIS A 81 -26.10 15.52 -20.19
CA HIS A 81 -25.26 16.68 -20.48
C HIS A 81 -25.12 17.59 -19.26
N LEU A 82 -26.23 17.86 -18.56
CA LEU A 82 -26.24 18.69 -17.36
C LEU A 82 -25.45 18.04 -16.22
N SER A 83 -25.55 16.71 -16.07
CA SER A 83 -24.81 15.98 -15.03
C SER A 83 -23.30 16.12 -15.20
N TRP A 84 -22.78 15.97 -16.43
CA TRP A 84 -21.37 16.16 -16.71
C TRP A 84 -20.91 17.59 -16.43
N VAL A 85 -21.72 18.58 -16.81
CA VAL A 85 -21.41 19.98 -16.51
C VAL A 85 -21.34 20.21 -14.99
N LEU A 86 -22.31 19.69 -14.23
CA LEU A 86 -22.30 19.82 -12.77
C LEU A 86 -21.13 19.07 -12.11
N ILE A 87 -20.81 17.87 -12.58
CA ILE A 87 -19.66 17.12 -12.07
C ILE A 87 -18.35 17.92 -12.27
N ILE A 88 -18.16 18.50 -13.47
CA ILE A 88 -16.96 19.31 -13.75
C ILE A 88 -16.95 20.59 -12.91
N ILE A 89 -18.09 21.26 -12.74
CA ILE A 89 -18.20 22.45 -11.87
C ILE A 89 -17.91 22.06 -10.41
N GLY A 90 -18.48 20.97 -9.92
CA GLY A 90 -18.19 20.45 -8.57
C GLY A 90 -16.70 20.16 -8.39
N ALA A 91 -16.08 19.48 -9.36
CA ALA A 91 -14.64 19.22 -9.34
C ALA A 91 -13.80 20.52 -9.35
N PHE A 92 -14.24 21.55 -10.04
CA PHE A 92 -13.61 22.87 -10.00
C PHE A 92 -13.71 23.52 -8.61
N VAL A 93 -14.89 23.46 -7.98
CA VAL A 93 -15.09 23.97 -6.61
C VAL A 93 -14.19 23.21 -5.64
N THR A 94 -14.18 21.88 -5.67
CA THR A 94 -13.29 21.04 -4.86
C THR A 94 -11.83 21.41 -5.05
N ARG A 95 -11.40 21.70 -6.27
CA ARG A 95 -10.00 21.96 -6.56
C ARG A 95 -9.51 23.33 -6.06
N TYR A 96 -10.34 24.37 -6.18
CA TYR A 96 -9.92 25.76 -5.94
C TYR A 96 -10.48 26.40 -4.68
N ILE A 97 -11.55 25.84 -4.12
CA ILE A 97 -12.24 26.42 -2.95
C ILE A 97 -12.07 25.54 -1.73
N SER A 98 -12.14 24.22 -1.89
CA SER A 98 -12.05 23.31 -0.76
C SER A 98 -10.62 23.10 -0.28
N PHE A 99 -10.53 22.64 0.93
CA PHE A 99 -9.26 22.22 1.56
C PHE A 99 -9.51 20.99 2.42
N GLU A 100 -8.44 20.18 2.54
CA GLU A 100 -8.44 18.93 3.27
C GLU A 100 -7.13 18.75 4.03
N GLY A 101 -7.15 17.92 5.04
CA GLY A 101 -5.97 17.66 5.84
C GLY A 101 -6.14 16.54 6.85
N MET A 102 -5.17 16.42 7.74
CA MET A 102 -5.10 15.38 8.76
C MET A 102 -5.10 16.00 10.16
N MET A 103 -5.86 15.42 11.05
CA MET A 103 -6.01 15.83 12.43
C MET A 103 -5.62 14.69 13.36
N PRO A 104 -4.39 14.65 13.88
CA PRO A 104 -3.99 13.68 14.90
C PRO A 104 -4.55 14.12 16.27
N ILE A 105 -5.14 13.19 17.00
CA ILE A 105 -5.72 13.44 18.32
C ILE A 105 -5.34 12.29 19.25
N ARG A 106 -4.75 12.60 20.41
CA ARG A 106 -4.47 11.62 21.47
C ARG A 106 -5.64 11.45 22.42
N GLU A 107 -5.83 10.25 22.98
CA GLU A 107 -6.86 9.98 23.97
C GLU A 107 -6.83 10.97 25.14
N GLY A 108 -7.98 11.46 25.50
CA GLY A 108 -8.18 12.46 26.55
C GLY A 108 -7.81 13.89 26.15
N LYS A 109 -7.28 14.11 24.95
CA LYS A 109 -6.94 15.45 24.44
C LYS A 109 -8.03 15.98 23.53
N THR A 110 -8.14 17.31 23.52
CA THR A 110 -8.99 18.08 22.62
C THR A 110 -8.11 18.81 21.63
N GLU A 111 -8.40 18.66 20.36
CA GLU A 111 -7.72 19.38 19.29
C GLU A 111 -8.74 20.21 18.49
N ASN A 112 -8.30 21.37 18.04
CA ASN A 112 -9.07 22.24 17.14
C ASN A 112 -8.28 22.64 15.90
N VAL A 113 -7.11 22.01 15.68
CA VAL A 113 -6.25 22.28 14.52
C VAL A 113 -6.04 21.02 13.69
N PHE A 114 -5.89 21.21 12.39
CA PHE A 114 -5.50 20.15 11.48
C PHE A 114 -4.49 20.65 10.44
N TYR A 115 -3.75 19.73 9.87
CA TYR A 115 -2.65 19.98 8.94
C TYR A 115 -3.08 19.66 7.52
N SER A 116 -2.90 20.62 6.57
CA SER A 116 -3.27 20.44 5.17
C SER A 116 -2.60 19.21 4.52
N ASP A 117 -3.30 18.55 3.60
CA ASP A 117 -2.69 17.50 2.75
C ASP A 117 -1.77 18.08 1.68
N LYS A 118 -1.87 19.38 1.39
CA LYS A 118 -0.95 20.12 0.53
C LYS A 118 0.22 20.66 1.36
N THR A 119 1.40 20.68 0.74
CA THR A 119 2.57 21.35 1.28
C THR A 119 2.60 22.81 0.83
N PHE A 120 3.02 23.69 1.74
CA PHE A 120 3.11 25.13 1.55
C PHE A 120 4.53 25.62 1.81
N LEU A 121 4.92 26.63 1.09
CA LEU A 121 6.06 27.48 1.43
C LEU A 121 5.52 28.70 2.17
N THR A 122 5.92 28.88 3.42
CA THR A 122 5.57 30.05 4.24
C THR A 122 6.84 30.83 4.56
N VAL A 123 6.85 32.11 4.27
CA VAL A 123 8.01 32.99 4.53
C VAL A 123 7.56 34.15 5.38
N TYR A 124 8.25 34.34 6.51
CA TYR A 124 8.15 35.53 7.35
C TYR A 124 9.32 36.45 7.02
N VAL A 125 9.00 37.67 6.68
CA VAL A 125 9.96 38.75 6.47
C VAL A 125 9.76 39.75 7.59
N ASP A 126 10.72 39.84 8.50
CA ASP A 126 10.72 40.75 9.63
C ASP A 126 11.68 41.93 9.35
N GLY A 127 11.20 43.14 9.58
CA GLY A 127 12.00 44.38 9.45
C GLY A 127 11.38 45.50 10.30
N GLU A 128 11.96 46.69 10.20
CA GLU A 128 11.45 47.87 10.91
C GLU A 128 10.83 48.87 9.92
N ILE A 129 9.68 49.39 10.28
CA ILE A 129 9.00 50.50 9.58
C ILE A 129 8.67 51.57 10.62
N ASP A 130 9.21 52.76 10.40
CA ASP A 130 9.05 53.92 11.32
C ASP A 130 9.46 53.63 12.79
N GLY A 131 10.45 52.74 12.98
CA GLY A 131 10.92 52.29 14.30
C GLY A 131 10.05 51.25 14.99
N GLU A 132 9.02 50.73 14.33
CA GLU A 132 8.22 49.61 14.77
C GLU A 132 8.58 48.32 14.01
N ALA A 133 8.73 47.22 14.76
CA ALA A 133 8.91 45.91 14.15
C ALA A 133 7.65 45.48 13.40
N ARG A 134 7.79 45.13 12.15
CA ARG A 134 6.69 44.68 11.27
C ARG A 134 7.06 43.37 10.62
N ARG A 135 6.04 42.57 10.32
CA ARG A 135 6.16 41.28 9.62
C ARG A 135 5.30 41.25 8.37
N LYS A 136 5.91 40.87 7.25
CA LYS A 136 5.21 40.47 6.03
C LYS A 136 5.20 38.96 5.94
N ILE A 137 4.04 38.38 5.57
CA ILE A 137 3.88 36.94 5.43
C ILE A 137 3.59 36.66 3.96
N LEU A 138 4.37 35.78 3.36
CA LEU A 138 4.11 35.17 2.05
C LEU A 138 3.83 33.70 2.24
N GLU A 139 2.78 33.19 1.61
CA GLU A 139 2.39 31.78 1.70
C GLU A 139 1.74 31.34 0.41
N ASP A 140 2.21 30.21 -0.17
CA ASP A 140 1.63 29.60 -1.35
C ASP A 140 1.85 28.09 -1.36
N ASP A 141 1.05 27.34 -2.13
CA ASP A 141 1.23 25.92 -2.29
C ASP A 141 2.50 25.62 -3.11
N LEU A 142 3.28 24.66 -2.62
CA LEU A 142 4.53 24.22 -3.24
C LEU A 142 4.54 22.69 -3.28
N ILE A 143 4.56 22.13 -4.49
CA ILE A 143 4.76 20.70 -4.70
C ILE A 143 6.11 20.52 -5.38
N VAL A 144 6.99 19.78 -4.72
CA VAL A 144 8.35 19.49 -5.21
C VAL A 144 8.60 18.00 -5.21
N THR A 145 9.21 17.52 -6.28
CA THR A 145 9.73 16.16 -6.43
C THR A 145 11.11 16.22 -7.07
N PRO A 146 11.91 15.15 -7.04
CA PRO A 146 13.19 15.13 -7.74
C PRO A 146 13.08 15.47 -9.24
N GLU A 147 11.94 15.17 -9.87
CA GLU A 147 11.74 15.33 -11.32
C GLU A 147 11.03 16.64 -11.70
N ALA A 148 10.32 17.27 -10.77
CA ALA A 148 9.44 18.39 -11.10
C ALA A 148 9.12 19.29 -9.91
N ILE A 149 8.82 20.54 -10.23
CA ILE A 149 8.32 21.52 -9.27
C ILE A 149 7.04 22.18 -9.80
N LYS A 150 6.07 22.39 -8.93
CA LYS A 150 4.93 23.28 -9.17
C LYS A 150 4.93 24.36 -8.11
N SER A 151 5.19 25.59 -8.52
CA SER A 151 5.23 26.76 -7.65
C SER A 151 5.01 28.04 -8.48
N ASN A 152 4.75 29.13 -7.78
CA ASN A 152 4.76 30.47 -8.35
C ASN A 152 6.13 31.18 -8.16
N LEU A 153 7.16 30.43 -7.79
CA LEU A 153 8.53 30.96 -7.64
C LEU A 153 9.14 31.32 -9.01
N PRO A 154 10.02 32.36 -9.09
CA PRO A 154 10.52 33.17 -7.98
C PRO A 154 9.50 34.18 -7.45
N TRP A 155 9.42 34.33 -6.13
CA TRP A 155 8.62 35.39 -5.53
C TRP A 155 9.42 36.68 -5.50
N LYS A 156 8.86 37.72 -6.11
CA LYS A 156 9.36 39.07 -6.05
C LYS A 156 8.38 39.93 -5.27
N ALA A 157 8.85 40.50 -4.19
CA ALA A 157 8.03 41.35 -3.31
C ALA A 157 8.91 42.44 -2.69
N ASP A 158 8.28 43.39 -2.07
CA ASP A 158 8.95 44.49 -1.35
C ASP A 158 8.62 44.43 0.15
N PHE A 159 9.49 44.94 0.97
CA PHE A 159 9.25 45.25 2.37
C PHE A 159 9.70 46.65 2.63
N ASN A 160 8.79 47.60 2.84
CA ASN A 160 9.07 49.02 3.03
C ASN A 160 9.96 49.63 1.90
N ASN A 161 9.60 49.37 0.63
CA ASN A 161 10.37 49.76 -0.56
C ASN A 161 11.76 49.09 -0.71
N GLU A 162 12.04 48.05 0.07
CA GLU A 162 13.22 47.21 -0.13
C GLU A 162 12.79 45.94 -0.87
N ASP A 163 13.24 45.81 -2.11
CA ASP A 163 12.88 44.67 -2.95
C ASP A 163 13.62 43.39 -2.50
N PHE A 164 12.90 42.29 -2.46
CA PHE A 164 13.49 40.98 -2.22
C PHE A 164 12.94 39.94 -3.18
N GLU A 165 13.75 38.93 -3.43
CA GLU A 165 13.41 37.78 -4.28
C GLU A 165 13.74 36.48 -3.55
N ILE A 166 12.83 35.50 -3.65
CA ILE A 166 13.00 34.13 -3.15
C ILE A 166 12.89 33.20 -4.34
N SER A 167 13.95 32.46 -4.61
CA SER A 167 14.02 31.52 -5.73
C SER A 167 14.36 30.10 -5.25
N TYR A 168 13.77 29.11 -5.93
CA TYR A 168 14.07 27.71 -5.72
C TYR A 168 15.43 27.35 -6.34
N VAL A 169 16.22 26.56 -5.63
CA VAL A 169 17.54 26.10 -6.09
C VAL A 169 17.53 24.58 -6.28
N ASP A 170 17.22 23.81 -5.25
CA ASP A 170 17.36 22.34 -5.30
C ASP A 170 16.44 21.64 -4.28
N PHE A 171 16.26 20.32 -4.48
CA PHE A 171 15.46 19.45 -3.66
C PHE A 171 16.16 18.11 -3.42
N ILE A 172 16.26 17.69 -2.17
CA ILE A 172 16.83 16.41 -1.77
C ILE A 172 15.71 15.57 -1.14
N LYS A 173 15.37 14.46 -1.78
CA LYS A 173 14.38 13.53 -1.26
C LYS A 173 14.95 12.73 -0.09
N GLY A 174 14.36 12.84 1.10
CA GLY A 174 14.86 12.22 2.32
C GLY A 174 16.16 12.86 2.81
N GLY A 175 16.02 13.99 3.51
CA GLY A 175 17.14 14.71 4.13
C GLY A 175 17.12 14.55 5.65
N LYS A 176 18.27 14.65 6.26
CA LYS A 176 18.44 14.74 7.72
C LYS A 176 19.56 15.68 8.07
N GLN A 177 19.54 16.19 9.31
CA GLN A 177 20.69 16.90 9.86
C GLN A 177 21.89 15.94 9.97
N GLY A 178 23.07 16.39 9.54
CA GLY A 178 24.24 15.54 9.56
C GLY A 178 25.52 16.31 9.29
N LEU A 179 26.63 15.59 9.20
CA LEU A 179 27.94 16.16 8.95
C LEU A 179 28.33 15.93 7.49
N LEU A 180 28.56 17.02 6.77
CA LEU A 180 29.13 17.02 5.42
C LEU A 180 30.65 16.99 5.54
N PRO A 181 31.36 16.06 4.87
CA PRO A 181 32.82 16.05 4.87
C PRO A 181 33.39 17.38 4.31
N ASP A 182 34.17 18.09 5.10
CA ASP A 182 34.80 19.36 4.71
C ASP A 182 36.17 19.41 5.36
N THR A 183 37.22 19.44 4.56
CA THR A 183 38.61 19.50 5.05
C THR A 183 38.97 20.81 5.74
N ASN A 184 38.21 21.88 5.52
CA ASN A 184 38.33 23.17 6.18
C ASN A 184 37.30 23.40 7.30
N GLY A 185 36.43 22.44 7.52
CA GLY A 185 35.36 22.49 8.51
C GLY A 185 35.83 22.32 9.94
N THR A 186 34.93 22.43 10.88
CA THR A 186 35.20 22.21 12.31
C THR A 186 35.23 20.69 12.62
N LYS A 187 35.76 20.36 13.81
CA LYS A 187 35.81 18.98 14.28
C LYS A 187 34.54 18.66 15.06
N PHE A 188 33.95 17.51 14.80
CA PHE A 188 32.74 17.05 15.47
C PHE A 188 32.92 15.62 15.98
N LEU A 189 32.37 15.36 17.18
CA LEU A 189 32.20 14.03 17.74
C LEU A 189 30.75 13.59 17.62
N LYS A 190 30.51 12.44 17.00
CA LYS A 190 29.16 11.88 16.87
C LYS A 190 28.78 11.14 18.16
N ILE A 191 27.62 11.46 18.71
CA ILE A 191 26.96 10.76 19.81
C ILE A 191 25.64 10.22 19.29
N VAL A 192 25.42 8.93 19.45
CA VAL A 192 24.18 8.24 19.08
C VAL A 192 23.47 7.83 20.35
N GLU A 193 22.25 8.22 20.51
CA GLU A 193 21.43 7.80 21.65
C GLU A 193 20.16 7.07 21.21
N ALA A 194 19.61 6.28 22.12
CA ALA A 194 18.33 5.61 21.94
C ALA A 194 17.32 6.21 22.92
N GLY A 195 16.40 7.04 22.41
CA GLY A 195 15.29 7.64 23.16
C GLY A 195 13.96 7.34 22.47
N ASP A 196 12.88 7.21 23.25
CA ASP A 196 11.52 7.00 22.77
C ASP A 196 11.34 5.87 21.73
N GLY A 197 12.26 4.89 21.74
CA GLY A 197 12.26 3.77 20.80
C GLY A 197 12.90 4.05 19.44
N GLU A 198 13.44 5.25 19.25
CA GLU A 198 14.15 5.66 18.05
C GLU A 198 15.62 5.98 18.32
N ARG A 199 16.40 6.00 17.26
CA ARG A 199 17.82 6.34 17.28
C ARG A 199 18.01 7.78 16.86
N HIS A 200 18.69 8.57 17.72
CA HIS A 200 19.02 9.97 17.44
C HIS A 200 20.52 10.17 17.32
N ASP A 201 20.93 10.83 16.25
CA ASP A 201 22.32 11.17 15.96
C ASP A 201 22.58 12.64 16.35
N HIS A 202 23.50 12.89 17.27
CA HIS A 202 23.94 14.20 17.70
C HIS A 202 25.41 14.45 17.30
N TYR A 203 25.74 15.67 16.94
CA TYR A 203 27.09 16.07 16.57
C TYR A 203 27.60 17.17 17.51
N LEU A 204 28.55 16.80 18.37
CA LEU A 204 29.15 17.71 19.33
C LEU A 204 30.36 18.39 18.71
N GLU A 205 30.28 19.72 18.52
CA GLU A 205 31.35 20.53 17.94
C GLU A 205 32.52 20.71 18.92
N ASP A 206 33.72 20.67 18.41
CA ASP A 206 34.96 20.86 19.20
C ASP A 206 34.97 22.22 19.89
N GLY A 207 35.27 22.26 21.18
CA GLY A 207 35.22 23.44 22.03
C GLY A 207 33.83 23.89 22.45
N LYS A 208 32.74 23.13 22.15
CA LYS A 208 31.36 23.48 22.47
C LYS A 208 30.75 22.57 23.52
N VAL A 209 29.62 23.03 24.06
CA VAL A 209 28.73 22.27 24.96
C VAL A 209 27.36 22.13 24.31
N ALA A 210 26.81 20.92 24.32
CA ALA A 210 25.46 20.64 23.84
C ALA A 210 24.65 19.96 24.96
N SER A 211 23.35 20.24 24.98
CA SER A 211 22.40 19.53 25.84
C SER A 211 21.69 18.46 25.01
N ILE A 212 21.79 17.21 25.47
CA ILE A 212 21.11 16.06 24.87
C ILE A 212 20.21 15.48 25.99
N HIS A 213 18.91 15.52 25.82
CA HIS A 213 17.92 15.08 26.83
C HIS A 213 18.22 15.59 28.25
N ASN A 214 18.48 16.88 28.36
CA ASN A 214 18.82 17.56 29.64
C ASN A 214 20.15 17.13 30.29
N VAL A 215 20.98 16.34 29.61
CA VAL A 215 22.34 16.02 30.00
C VAL A 215 23.32 16.88 29.17
N LEU A 216 24.22 17.59 29.82
CA LEU A 216 25.23 18.42 29.16
C LEU A 216 26.41 17.53 28.72
N PHE A 217 26.82 17.66 27.46
CA PHE A 217 28.03 17.11 26.91
C PHE A 217 28.95 18.19 26.46
N ALA A 218 30.22 18.08 26.80
CA ALA A 218 31.23 19.06 26.44
C ALA A 218 32.40 18.35 25.72
N LEU A 219 32.85 18.87 24.59
CA LEU A 219 34.00 18.36 23.84
C LEU A 219 35.16 19.37 23.94
N ASN A 220 36.28 18.96 24.53
CA ASN A 220 37.46 19.77 24.74
C ASN A 220 37.21 21.16 25.40
N ASN A 221 36.08 21.26 26.15
CA ASN A 221 35.68 22.47 26.85
C ASN A 221 35.19 22.04 28.24
N LYS A 222 36.08 22.12 29.22
CA LYS A 222 35.78 21.70 30.58
C LYS A 222 34.62 22.50 31.18
N THR A 223 33.48 21.82 31.40
CA THR A 223 32.22 22.42 31.84
C THR A 223 31.75 21.67 33.10
N ASP A 224 31.44 22.42 34.14
CA ASP A 224 30.93 21.85 35.40
C ASP A 224 29.50 21.26 35.16
N GLY A 225 29.24 20.07 35.70
CA GLY A 225 27.97 19.39 35.57
C GLY A 225 27.76 18.69 34.20
N ALA A 226 28.71 18.82 33.27
CA ALA A 226 28.66 18.15 31.97
C ALA A 226 29.45 16.84 31.95
N ILE A 227 29.07 15.93 31.09
CA ILE A 227 29.94 14.80 30.68
C ILE A 227 31.00 15.40 29.75
N ASN A 228 32.21 15.60 30.32
CA ASN A 228 33.32 16.18 29.60
C ASN A 228 34.09 15.12 28.83
N ILE A 229 34.17 15.26 27.52
CA ILE A 229 34.96 14.42 26.62
C ILE A 229 36.18 15.22 26.19
N MET A 230 37.35 14.68 26.45
CA MET A 230 38.62 15.28 26.08
C MET A 230 39.33 14.37 25.08
N THR A 231 39.87 14.97 24.04
CA THR A 231 40.53 14.25 22.97
C THR A 231 41.88 14.87 22.67
N THR A 232 42.90 14.03 22.58
CA THR A 232 44.22 14.40 22.07
C THR A 232 44.60 13.37 21.01
N ASP A 233 44.91 13.79 19.81
CA ASP A 233 45.25 13.05 18.58
C ASP A 233 44.73 11.61 18.41
N SER A 234 44.77 10.79 19.41
CA SER A 234 44.26 9.39 19.33
C SER A 234 43.74 8.86 20.67
N VAL A 235 43.72 9.66 21.70
CA VAL A 235 43.29 9.27 23.04
C VAL A 235 42.00 10.01 23.40
N TYR A 236 40.98 9.24 23.72
CA TYR A 236 39.66 9.74 24.18
C TYR A 236 39.56 9.49 25.69
N GLN A 237 39.23 10.52 26.42
CA GLN A 237 39.01 10.49 27.87
C GLN A 237 37.65 11.08 28.21
N VAL A 238 37.03 10.54 29.24
CA VAL A 238 35.73 11.04 29.74
C VAL A 238 35.83 11.35 31.24
N HIS A 239 35.26 12.47 31.63
CA HIS A 239 35.01 12.83 33.00
C HIS A 239 33.51 13.08 33.14
N SER A 240 32.83 12.25 33.93
CA SER A 240 31.39 12.30 34.12
C SER A 240 31.04 12.67 35.56
N PRO A 241 30.13 13.63 35.78
CA PRO A 241 29.61 13.93 37.11
C PRO A 241 28.58 12.88 37.58
N PHE A 242 28.29 11.88 36.75
CA PHE A 242 27.33 10.82 37.01
C PHE A 242 28.01 9.47 37.05
N GLU A 243 27.53 8.58 37.91
CA GLU A 243 27.89 7.17 37.87
C GLU A 243 27.21 6.49 36.70
N GLY A 244 27.83 5.42 36.18
CA GLY A 244 27.27 4.63 35.10
C GLY A 244 28.05 3.36 34.81
N ASN A 245 27.65 2.72 33.77
CA ASN A 245 28.35 1.58 33.22
C ASN A 245 28.45 1.66 31.69
N TYR A 246 29.33 0.89 31.11
CA TYR A 246 29.39 0.74 29.66
C TYR A 246 29.61 -0.71 29.28
N MET A 247 29.07 -1.07 28.12
CA MET A 247 29.29 -2.39 27.49
C MET A 247 29.94 -2.18 26.13
N ARG A 248 31.15 -2.77 25.96
CA ARG A 248 31.81 -2.73 24.66
C ARG A 248 31.13 -3.71 23.68
N MET A 249 30.70 -3.16 22.53
CA MET A 249 29.83 -3.92 21.59
C MET A 249 30.55 -5.10 20.92
N ALA A 250 31.90 -5.07 20.82
CA ALA A 250 32.67 -6.06 20.11
C ALA A 250 32.76 -7.41 20.85
N ASP A 251 32.88 -7.39 22.18
CA ASP A 251 33.14 -8.59 23.02
C ASP A 251 32.24 -8.64 24.28
N GLN A 252 31.24 -7.72 24.35
CA GLN A 252 30.29 -7.61 25.47
C GLN A 252 30.98 -7.38 26.86
N PHE A 253 32.23 -6.91 26.85
CA PHE A 253 32.91 -6.53 28.08
C PHE A 253 32.16 -5.42 28.79
N GLN A 254 31.91 -5.61 30.08
CA GLN A 254 31.25 -4.60 30.93
C GLN A 254 32.27 -3.84 31.76
N GLY A 255 32.19 -2.52 31.71
CA GLY A 255 33.03 -1.62 32.51
C GLY A 255 32.15 -0.64 33.29
N VAL A 256 32.80 0.02 34.27
CA VAL A 256 32.14 0.99 35.14
C VAL A 256 32.59 2.42 34.77
N LEU A 257 31.66 3.33 34.64
CA LEU A 257 31.92 4.77 34.52
C LEU A 257 31.90 5.38 35.94
N VAL A 258 33.11 5.67 36.42
CA VAL A 258 33.28 6.19 37.78
C VAL A 258 33.02 7.68 37.82
N LYS A 259 32.15 8.09 38.75
CA LYS A 259 31.81 9.50 38.97
C LYS A 259 33.04 10.33 39.32
N ASP A 260 33.07 11.56 38.78
CA ASP A 260 34.11 12.58 39.09
C ASP A 260 35.53 12.11 38.85
N SER A 261 35.73 11.09 38.00
CA SER A 261 37.05 10.50 37.65
C SER A 261 37.30 10.66 36.15
N LEU A 262 38.55 11.06 35.84
CA LEU A 262 39.04 11.04 34.46
C LEU A 262 39.46 9.63 34.06
N GLN A 263 38.83 9.06 33.03
CA GLN A 263 39.05 7.68 32.62
C GLN A 263 39.00 7.59 31.10
N PRO A 264 39.58 6.51 30.52
CA PRO A 264 39.51 6.29 29.07
C PRO A 264 38.06 6.18 28.57
N LEU A 265 37.76 6.86 27.50
CA LEU A 265 36.52 6.71 26.76
C LEU A 265 36.69 5.61 25.70
N VAL A 266 35.88 4.57 25.80
CA VAL A 266 35.93 3.44 24.86
C VAL A 266 34.92 3.65 23.76
N LEU A 267 35.37 3.90 22.54
CA LEU A 267 34.51 4.02 21.36
C LEU A 267 33.75 2.73 21.10
N ARG A 268 32.62 2.82 20.41
CA ARG A 268 31.73 1.67 20.06
C ARG A 268 31.28 0.86 21.29
N SER A 269 31.04 1.61 22.37
CA SER A 269 30.52 1.04 23.61
C SER A 269 29.19 1.70 23.96
N LEU A 270 28.26 0.92 24.45
CA LEU A 270 26.98 1.41 24.95
C LEU A 270 27.19 1.91 26.39
N TYR A 271 27.11 3.19 26.58
CA TYR A 271 27.15 3.84 27.88
C TYR A 271 25.74 3.98 28.43
N ASN A 272 25.58 3.71 29.73
CA ASN A 272 24.35 3.91 30.46
C ASN A 272 24.68 4.77 31.69
N THR A 273 24.31 6.01 31.67
CA THR A 273 24.57 6.99 32.73
C THR A 273 23.59 8.16 32.64
N ALA A 274 23.34 8.84 33.77
CA ALA A 274 22.41 9.96 33.84
C ALA A 274 20.97 9.66 33.33
N GLY A 275 20.55 8.38 33.38
CA GLY A 275 19.24 7.96 32.90
C GLY A 275 19.11 7.81 31.37
N MET A 276 20.21 7.95 30.62
CA MET A 276 20.25 7.79 29.16
C MET A 276 21.22 6.71 28.72
N GLN A 277 20.97 6.18 27.52
CA GLN A 277 21.86 5.24 26.85
C GLN A 277 22.40 5.89 25.57
N PHE A 278 23.71 5.89 25.41
CA PHE A 278 24.34 6.45 24.22
C PHE A 278 25.59 5.66 23.79
N VAL A 279 25.94 5.83 22.53
CA VAL A 279 27.14 5.25 21.91
C VAL A 279 27.92 6.36 21.23
N ILE A 280 29.24 6.33 21.34
CA ILE A 280 30.14 7.12 20.51
C ILE A 280 30.73 6.18 19.47
N PRO A 281 30.18 6.16 18.21
CA PRO A 281 30.50 5.11 17.26
C PRO A 281 31.86 5.27 16.62
N ASP A 282 32.32 6.51 16.38
CA ASP A 282 33.48 6.82 15.58
C ASP A 282 34.35 7.92 16.23
N SER A 283 35.58 8.03 15.76
CA SER A 283 36.49 9.12 16.14
C SER A 283 35.96 10.48 15.63
N ILE A 284 36.54 11.55 16.17
CA ILE A 284 36.29 12.93 15.70
C ILE A 284 36.43 13.00 14.17
N THR A 285 35.45 13.61 13.55
CA THR A 285 35.40 13.84 12.10
C THR A 285 35.38 15.34 11.81
N GLN A 286 36.18 15.77 10.83
CA GLN A 286 36.19 17.16 10.38
C GLN A 286 35.12 17.37 9.29
N GLY A 287 34.33 18.43 9.41
CA GLY A 287 33.28 18.72 8.47
C GLY A 287 32.47 19.96 8.76
N SER A 288 31.43 20.21 8.01
CA SER A 288 30.42 21.24 8.23
C SER A 288 29.09 20.61 8.56
N TYR A 289 28.45 21.11 9.63
CA TYR A 289 27.12 20.62 10.02
C TYR A 289 26.06 21.18 9.08
N GLY A 290 25.21 20.31 8.55
CA GLY A 290 24.21 20.71 7.58
C GLY A 290 23.25 19.58 7.22
N ILE A 291 22.52 19.73 6.13
CA ILE A 291 21.57 18.74 5.66
C ILE A 291 22.30 17.76 4.74
N VAL A 292 22.18 16.48 5.04
CA VAL A 292 22.68 15.34 4.26
C VAL A 292 21.53 14.50 3.73
N GLU A 293 21.74 13.89 2.55
CA GLU A 293 20.78 12.94 2.00
C GLU A 293 20.85 11.62 2.81
N ILE A 294 19.67 11.07 3.12
CA ILE A 294 19.56 9.72 3.72
C ILE A 294 19.86 8.70 2.62
N PRO A 295 20.72 7.70 2.88
CA PRO A 295 20.96 6.63 1.91
C PRO A 295 19.65 5.97 1.46
N GLU A 296 19.50 5.66 0.17
CA GLU A 296 18.25 5.12 -0.39
C GLU A 296 17.73 3.87 0.33
N ALA A 297 18.66 3.03 0.82
CA ALA A 297 18.33 1.83 1.59
C ALA A 297 17.71 2.11 2.97
N GLU A 298 17.96 3.29 3.53
CA GLU A 298 17.50 3.70 4.86
C GLU A 298 16.28 4.62 4.79
N LYS A 299 15.91 5.16 3.61
CA LYS A 299 14.79 6.09 3.44
C LYS A 299 13.47 5.46 3.85
N THR A 300 12.67 6.22 4.59
CA THR A 300 11.33 5.86 5.02
C THR A 300 10.31 6.85 4.47
N LYS A 301 9.02 6.55 4.62
CA LYS A 301 7.94 7.49 4.25
C LYS A 301 7.78 8.64 5.25
N MET A 302 8.42 8.54 6.41
CA MET A 302 8.35 9.53 7.49
C MET A 302 9.49 10.55 7.41
N ASP A 303 10.51 10.30 6.57
CA ASP A 303 11.63 11.19 6.44
C ASP A 303 11.23 12.54 5.86
N GLN A 304 11.81 13.59 6.39
CA GLN A 304 11.67 14.93 5.85
C GLN A 304 12.46 15.08 4.56
N ASP A 305 11.99 15.95 3.68
CA ASP A 305 12.70 16.34 2.48
C ASP A 305 13.50 17.62 2.75
N ALA A 306 14.60 17.81 2.04
CA ALA A 306 15.36 19.05 2.13
C ALA A 306 15.10 19.92 0.90
N ILE A 307 14.85 21.21 1.13
CA ILE A 307 14.66 22.20 0.08
C ILE A 307 15.65 23.33 0.26
N ILE A 308 16.18 23.81 -0.85
CA ILE A 308 17.18 24.84 -0.91
C ILE A 308 16.62 26.03 -1.67
N PHE A 309 16.67 27.20 -1.04
CA PHE A 309 16.25 28.47 -1.61
C PHE A 309 17.39 29.48 -1.59
N ASP A 310 17.44 30.33 -2.61
CA ASP A 310 18.21 31.56 -2.58
C ASP A 310 17.29 32.72 -2.22
N VAL A 311 17.68 33.49 -1.21
CA VAL A 311 17.00 34.70 -0.78
C VAL A 311 17.91 35.87 -1.12
N THR A 312 17.41 36.79 -1.95
CA THR A 312 18.12 37.99 -2.36
C THR A 312 17.39 39.22 -1.87
N ALA A 313 18.05 40.10 -1.15
CA ALA A 313 17.54 41.40 -0.72
C ALA A 313 18.65 42.45 -0.73
N ASN A 314 18.40 43.66 -1.21
CA ASN A 314 19.35 44.78 -1.26
C ASN A 314 20.72 44.41 -1.87
N GLY A 315 20.72 43.50 -2.86
CA GLY A 315 21.96 43.07 -3.55
C GLY A 315 22.75 41.98 -2.81
N GLU A 316 22.34 41.53 -1.62
CA GLU A 316 22.90 40.40 -0.91
C GLU A 316 22.08 39.15 -1.23
N THR A 317 22.73 38.01 -1.49
CA THR A 317 22.08 36.71 -1.66
C THR A 317 22.59 35.70 -0.65
N LYS A 318 21.71 35.02 0.06
CA LYS A 318 22.05 33.90 0.93
C LYS A 318 21.22 32.68 0.59
N GLN A 319 21.89 31.54 0.63
CA GLN A 319 21.22 30.26 0.48
C GLN A 319 20.68 29.75 1.81
N ILE A 320 19.39 29.40 1.84
CA ILE A 320 18.71 28.83 3.00
C ILE A 320 18.33 27.39 2.66
N LYS A 321 18.79 26.47 3.52
CA LYS A 321 18.46 25.04 3.44
C LYS A 321 17.55 24.68 4.60
N LEU A 322 16.43 24.03 4.31
CA LEU A 322 15.49 23.61 5.35
C LEU A 322 14.98 22.20 5.13
N LEU A 323 14.65 21.54 6.22
CA LEU A 323 13.94 20.27 6.24
C LEU A 323 12.45 20.55 6.36
N GLY A 324 11.65 19.76 5.68
CA GLY A 324 10.19 19.83 5.77
C GLY A 324 9.51 18.66 5.11
N SER A 325 8.27 18.41 5.51
CA SER A 325 7.43 17.34 4.97
C SER A 325 5.96 17.66 5.19
N LYS A 326 5.06 16.80 4.72
CA LYS A 326 3.65 16.87 5.13
C LYS A 326 3.54 16.68 6.63
N GLY A 327 2.65 17.47 7.27
CA GLY A 327 2.46 17.50 8.70
C GLY A 327 3.11 18.70 9.38
N PRO A 328 3.32 18.65 10.69
CA PRO A 328 4.02 19.69 11.43
C PRO A 328 5.44 19.89 10.93
N SER A 329 5.85 21.13 10.76
CA SER A 329 7.22 21.49 10.38
C SER A 329 7.58 22.83 11.02
N ASP A 330 8.87 23.00 11.36
CA ASP A 330 9.39 24.19 11.98
C ASP A 330 9.85 25.23 10.96
N PHE A 331 9.92 26.47 11.37
CA PHE A 331 10.58 27.52 10.61
C PHE A 331 12.11 27.35 10.67
N SER A 332 12.80 27.74 9.59
CA SER A 332 14.25 27.90 9.62
C SER A 332 14.67 28.89 10.72
N GLU A 333 15.93 28.79 11.11
CA GLU A 333 16.53 29.89 11.89
C GLU A 333 16.38 31.21 11.13
N LYS A 334 16.35 32.34 11.88
CA LYS A 334 16.29 33.66 11.27
C LYS A 334 17.59 33.96 10.51
N VAL A 335 17.48 34.22 9.24
CA VAL A 335 18.59 34.57 8.37
C VAL A 335 18.47 36.05 7.96
N ASN A 336 19.44 36.87 8.33
CA ASN A 336 19.48 38.27 7.88
C ASN A 336 20.07 38.35 6.46
N VAL A 337 19.34 38.97 5.54
CA VAL A 337 19.77 39.24 4.15
C VAL A 337 19.42 40.68 3.81
N GLY A 338 20.41 41.47 3.48
CA GLY A 338 20.23 42.87 3.08
C GLY A 338 19.51 43.73 4.11
N GLY A 339 19.60 43.38 5.43
CA GLY A 339 18.97 44.12 6.52
C GLY A 339 17.60 43.55 6.93
N LEU A 340 16.99 42.71 6.14
CA LEU A 340 15.73 42.03 6.45
C LEU A 340 16.00 40.65 7.06
N ASN A 341 15.11 40.20 7.99
CA ASN A 341 15.21 38.89 8.63
C ASN A 341 14.19 37.93 8.01
N PHE A 342 14.66 36.85 7.44
CA PHE A 342 13.84 35.82 6.81
C PHE A 342 13.75 34.57 7.69
N SER A 343 12.54 34.04 7.86
CA SER A 343 12.28 32.71 8.42
C SER A 343 11.39 31.97 7.45
N ILE A 344 11.81 30.79 6.98
CA ILE A 344 11.14 30.01 5.94
C ILE A 344 10.70 28.67 6.52
N ARG A 345 9.50 28.25 6.16
CA ARG A 345 8.96 26.94 6.51
C ARG A 345 8.40 26.25 5.25
N TYR A 346 8.74 25.00 5.09
CA TYR A 346 8.12 24.10 4.12
C TYR A 346 7.38 22.99 4.88
N GLY A 347 6.08 22.89 4.67
CA GLY A 347 5.26 21.88 5.34
C GLY A 347 3.77 22.13 5.16
N SER A 348 2.96 21.41 5.94
CA SER A 348 1.52 21.60 5.92
C SER A 348 1.11 22.94 6.50
N LYS A 349 0.11 23.56 5.90
CA LYS A 349 -0.58 24.70 6.49
C LYS A 349 -1.44 24.23 7.64
N VAL A 350 -1.47 24.99 8.71
CA VAL A 350 -2.32 24.75 9.88
C VAL A 350 -3.66 25.44 9.67
N TYR A 351 -4.73 24.70 9.80
CA TYR A 351 -6.10 25.21 9.80
C TYR A 351 -6.71 25.07 11.18
N GLU A 352 -7.45 26.07 11.62
CA GLU A 352 -8.16 26.05 12.90
C GLU A 352 -9.65 25.80 12.66
N LEU A 353 -10.24 24.91 13.45
CA LEU A 353 -11.66 24.66 13.50
C LEU A 353 -12.33 25.64 14.48
N PRO A 354 -13.59 26.05 14.22
CA PRO A 354 -14.35 26.88 15.15
C PRO A 354 -14.86 26.11 16.37
N PHE A 355 -14.56 24.82 16.50
CA PHE A 355 -14.93 23.92 17.59
C PHE A 355 -13.76 22.96 17.90
N GLY A 356 -13.80 22.33 19.08
CA GLY A 356 -12.84 21.31 19.48
C GLY A 356 -13.36 19.89 19.24
N ILE A 357 -12.46 18.95 18.99
CA ILE A 357 -12.76 17.51 18.96
C ILE A 357 -11.90 16.83 20.02
N LYS A 358 -12.56 16.28 21.03
CA LYS A 358 -11.92 15.50 22.07
C LYS A 358 -12.02 14.02 21.75
N LEU A 359 -10.88 13.31 21.74
CA LEU A 359 -10.87 11.86 21.64
C LEU A 359 -11.08 11.26 23.04
N ASN A 360 -12.21 10.60 23.24
CA ASN A 360 -12.52 9.93 24.51
C ASN A 360 -11.88 8.55 24.56
N ASP A 361 -11.96 7.79 23.46
CA ASP A 361 -11.52 6.40 23.41
C ASP A 361 -11.26 6.00 21.94
N PHE A 362 -10.15 5.30 21.67
CA PHE A 362 -9.88 4.70 20.38
C PHE A 362 -10.02 3.19 20.48
N ILE A 363 -10.91 2.62 19.70
CA ILE A 363 -11.23 1.20 19.75
C ILE A 363 -10.75 0.53 18.46
N ALA A 364 -9.80 -0.38 18.59
CA ALA A 364 -9.29 -1.22 17.53
C ALA A 364 -9.69 -2.67 17.78
N GLU A 365 -10.69 -3.17 17.05
CA GLU A 365 -11.08 -4.57 17.14
C GLU A 365 -10.11 -5.42 16.33
N LYS A 366 -9.55 -6.44 16.96
CA LYS A 366 -8.63 -7.38 16.31
C LYS A 366 -9.37 -8.57 15.72
N TYR A 367 -8.84 -9.12 14.63
CA TYR A 367 -9.30 -10.44 14.15
C TYR A 367 -8.96 -11.50 15.18
N PRO A 368 -9.84 -12.50 15.37
CA PRO A 368 -9.61 -13.59 16.31
C PRO A 368 -8.24 -14.26 16.11
N GLY A 369 -7.52 -14.51 17.19
CA GLY A 369 -6.23 -15.18 17.19
C GLY A 369 -5.04 -14.36 16.67
N THR A 370 -5.19 -13.04 16.48
CA THR A 370 -4.10 -12.16 16.03
C THR A 370 -3.85 -11.01 16.98
N ASP A 371 -2.57 -10.62 17.11
CA ASP A 371 -2.17 -9.42 17.87
C ASP A 371 -2.06 -8.17 16.99
N LYS A 372 -1.90 -8.36 15.65
CA LYS A 372 -1.63 -7.29 14.68
C LYS A 372 -2.65 -7.17 13.55
N GLY A 373 -3.59 -8.09 13.45
CA GLY A 373 -4.64 -8.06 12.44
C GLY A 373 -5.88 -7.33 12.96
N TYR A 374 -6.23 -6.17 12.41
CA TYR A 374 -7.38 -5.38 12.83
C TYR A 374 -8.60 -5.63 11.94
N ALA A 375 -9.75 -5.82 12.56
CA ALA A 375 -11.04 -6.03 11.89
C ALA A 375 -11.80 -4.73 11.68
N SER A 376 -11.74 -3.82 12.66
CA SER A 376 -12.39 -2.51 12.63
C SER A 376 -11.67 -1.49 13.49
N PHE A 377 -11.91 -0.22 13.18
CA PHE A 377 -11.39 0.92 13.93
C PHE A 377 -12.51 1.89 14.21
N MET A 378 -12.54 2.44 15.41
CA MET A 378 -13.53 3.43 15.80
C MET A 378 -12.90 4.47 16.74
N SER A 379 -13.16 5.74 16.46
CA SER A 379 -12.85 6.86 17.36
C SER A 379 -14.13 7.35 18.00
N ARG A 380 -14.22 7.23 19.32
CA ARG A 380 -15.30 7.82 20.11
C ARG A 380 -14.88 9.22 20.51
N VAL A 381 -15.58 10.21 20.00
CA VAL A 381 -15.23 11.61 20.18
C VAL A 381 -16.36 12.41 20.83
N THR A 382 -15.99 13.48 21.54
CA THR A 382 -16.93 14.55 21.95
C THR A 382 -16.59 15.79 21.14
N ILE A 383 -17.57 16.36 20.46
CA ILE A 383 -17.47 17.64 19.77
C ILE A 383 -17.73 18.75 20.81
N GLU A 384 -16.72 19.56 21.07
CA GLU A 384 -16.75 20.68 22.00
C GLU A 384 -17.12 21.98 21.27
N ASP A 385 -18.40 22.23 21.18
CA ASP A 385 -19.03 23.42 20.58
C ASP A 385 -20.05 24.03 21.58
N GLN A 386 -20.83 25.01 21.16
CA GLN A 386 -21.90 25.65 21.95
C GLN A 386 -22.86 24.62 22.61
N ARG A 387 -23.07 23.49 21.95
CA ARG A 387 -23.82 22.31 22.43
C ARG A 387 -22.98 21.06 22.23
N PRO A 388 -22.18 20.67 23.22
CA PRO A 388 -21.38 19.47 23.11
C PRO A 388 -22.21 18.21 22.88
N PHE A 389 -21.69 17.28 22.06
CA PHE A 389 -22.31 15.99 21.81
C PHE A 389 -21.25 14.92 21.51
N ASP A 390 -21.60 13.68 21.80
CA ASP A 390 -20.73 12.53 21.52
C ASP A 390 -21.05 11.94 20.15
N TYR A 391 -20.01 11.42 19.49
CA TYR A 391 -20.14 10.77 18.18
C TYR A 391 -19.08 9.69 18.01
N ASP A 392 -19.45 8.59 17.31
CA ASP A 392 -18.55 7.51 16.99
C ASP A 392 -18.17 7.60 15.49
N ILE A 393 -16.88 7.79 15.18
CA ILE A 393 -16.35 7.86 13.82
C ILE A 393 -15.68 6.52 13.50
N PHE A 394 -16.21 5.80 12.50
CA PHE A 394 -15.67 4.53 12.04
C PHE A 394 -15.86 4.36 10.53
N MET A 395 -15.47 3.22 9.97
CA MET A 395 -15.56 2.96 8.55
C MET A 395 -16.97 3.19 8.01
N ASN A 396 -17.11 4.07 7.02
CA ASN A 396 -18.38 4.50 6.42
C ASN A 396 -19.37 5.23 7.36
N HIS A 397 -18.94 5.59 8.55
CA HIS A 397 -19.71 6.39 9.49
C HIS A 397 -18.92 7.65 9.84
N VAL A 398 -19.14 8.69 9.05
CA VAL A 398 -18.39 9.94 9.10
C VAL A 398 -19.11 10.96 9.96
N LEU A 399 -18.36 11.86 10.59
CA LEU A 399 -18.91 13.02 11.27
C LEU A 399 -19.00 14.17 10.27
N ASP A 400 -20.20 14.73 10.11
CA ASP A 400 -20.42 16.00 9.40
C ASP A 400 -20.81 17.07 10.41
N HIS A 401 -19.99 18.11 10.57
CA HIS A 401 -20.25 19.22 11.49
C HIS A 401 -19.69 20.53 10.94
N ASP A 402 -20.51 21.58 10.95
CA ASP A 402 -20.19 22.96 10.51
C ASP A 402 -19.45 23.06 9.16
N GLY A 403 -19.87 22.24 8.17
CA GLY A 403 -19.27 22.20 6.84
C GLY A 403 -18.00 21.37 6.73
N TYR A 404 -17.51 20.82 7.83
CA TYR A 404 -16.38 19.90 7.89
C TYR A 404 -16.88 18.45 7.94
N ARG A 405 -16.13 17.55 7.30
CA ARG A 405 -16.36 16.11 7.31
C ARG A 405 -15.13 15.38 7.80
N PHE A 406 -15.32 14.51 8.78
CA PHE A 406 -14.25 13.76 9.44
C PHE A 406 -14.39 12.28 9.15
N PHE A 407 -13.26 11.65 8.77
CA PHE A 407 -13.15 10.23 8.47
C PHE A 407 -12.10 9.60 9.37
N GLN A 408 -12.32 8.36 9.79
CA GLN A 408 -11.28 7.54 10.40
C GLN A 408 -10.22 7.20 9.35
N SER A 409 -9.00 7.70 9.50
CA SER A 409 -7.91 7.54 8.52
C SER A 409 -6.75 6.70 9.03
N GLY A 410 -6.34 6.92 10.27
CA GLY A 410 -5.20 6.24 10.87
C GLY A 410 -5.28 6.21 12.39
N PHE A 411 -4.28 5.62 13.03
CA PHE A 411 -4.15 5.56 14.48
C PHE A 411 -2.69 5.38 14.87
N ASP A 412 -2.38 5.69 16.11
CA ASP A 412 -1.02 5.58 16.64
C ASP A 412 -0.66 4.12 16.97
N PRO A 413 0.62 3.72 16.85
CA PRO A 413 1.05 2.33 17.09
C PRO A 413 0.73 1.80 18.50
N ASP A 414 0.57 2.66 19.49
CA ASP A 414 0.20 2.32 20.86
C ASP A 414 -1.31 2.21 21.08
N GLU A 415 -2.12 2.35 20.02
CA GLU A 415 -3.59 2.31 20.04
C GLU A 415 -4.23 3.38 20.96
N LYS A 416 -3.51 4.50 21.29
CA LYS A 416 -3.96 5.58 22.15
C LYS A 416 -4.08 6.92 21.43
N GLY A 417 -4.25 6.91 20.17
CA GLY A 417 -4.47 8.09 19.36
C GLY A 417 -5.05 7.76 18.00
N THR A 418 -5.75 8.71 17.45
CA THR A 418 -6.36 8.61 16.12
C THR A 418 -5.85 9.70 15.21
N THR A 419 -5.86 9.43 13.92
CA THR A 419 -5.70 10.46 12.88
C THR A 419 -6.98 10.49 12.05
N LEU A 420 -7.68 11.61 12.13
CA LEU A 420 -8.87 11.86 11.32
C LEU A 420 -8.48 12.60 10.06
N SER A 421 -8.99 12.17 8.91
CA SER A 421 -8.97 12.97 7.69
C SER A 421 -10.09 14.00 7.75
N VAL A 422 -9.76 15.27 7.55
CA VAL A 422 -10.69 16.40 7.61
C VAL A 422 -10.86 16.94 6.19
N ASN A 423 -12.11 17.09 5.77
CA ASN A 423 -12.45 17.65 4.47
C ASN A 423 -13.46 18.80 4.63
N HIS A 424 -13.13 19.97 4.07
CA HIS A 424 -14.01 21.12 4.01
C HIS A 424 -14.41 21.40 2.56
N ASP A 425 -15.32 20.56 2.02
CA ASP A 425 -15.80 20.61 0.63
C ASP A 425 -17.32 20.40 0.54
N PHE A 426 -18.07 21.17 1.28
CA PHE A 426 -19.53 21.07 1.26
C PHE A 426 -20.10 21.32 -0.14
N TRP A 427 -19.75 22.44 -0.77
CA TRP A 427 -20.31 22.82 -2.06
C TRP A 427 -19.85 21.94 -3.21
N GLY A 428 -18.56 21.63 -3.31
CA GLY A 428 -18.03 20.75 -4.35
C GLY A 428 -18.64 19.36 -4.27
N THR A 429 -18.73 18.82 -3.07
CA THR A 429 -19.36 17.51 -2.79
C THR A 429 -20.84 17.51 -3.22
N TRP A 430 -21.65 18.46 -2.78
CA TRP A 430 -23.09 18.47 -3.08
C TRP A 430 -23.37 18.71 -4.56
N ILE A 431 -22.65 19.64 -5.21
CA ILE A 431 -22.80 19.89 -6.65
C ILE A 431 -22.46 18.60 -7.43
N THR A 432 -21.39 17.91 -7.05
CA THR A 432 -20.97 16.66 -7.68
C THR A 432 -21.98 15.54 -7.44
N TYR A 433 -22.53 15.41 -6.24
CA TYR A 433 -23.54 14.39 -5.92
C TYR A 433 -24.86 14.64 -6.69
N ILE A 434 -25.30 15.90 -6.81
CA ILE A 434 -26.43 16.24 -7.67
C ILE A 434 -26.13 15.84 -9.11
N GLY A 435 -24.91 16.11 -9.58
CA GLY A 435 -24.43 15.67 -10.89
C GLY A 435 -24.52 14.15 -11.07
N TYR A 436 -24.04 13.35 -10.12
CA TYR A 436 -24.16 11.89 -10.15
C TYR A 436 -25.60 11.41 -10.12
N PHE A 437 -26.45 12.00 -9.29
CA PHE A 437 -27.86 11.65 -9.23
C PHE A 437 -28.57 11.87 -10.57
N LEU A 438 -28.33 13.03 -11.20
CA LEU A 438 -28.84 13.33 -12.53
C LEU A 438 -28.26 12.38 -13.60
N LEU A 439 -26.98 11.99 -13.47
CA LEU A 439 -26.36 11.02 -14.35
C LEU A 439 -27.10 9.68 -14.30
N TYR A 440 -27.34 9.15 -13.09
CA TYR A 440 -28.06 7.90 -12.93
C TYR A 440 -29.50 7.96 -13.47
N ILE A 441 -30.23 9.04 -13.17
CA ILE A 441 -31.58 9.22 -13.71
C ILE A 441 -31.54 9.33 -15.24
N GLY A 442 -30.57 10.06 -15.78
CA GLY A 442 -30.39 10.18 -17.22
C GLY A 442 -30.08 8.85 -17.90
N LEU A 443 -29.18 8.06 -17.34
CA LEU A 443 -28.84 6.72 -17.84
C LEU A 443 -30.04 5.76 -17.79
N MET A 444 -30.74 5.73 -16.66
CA MET A 444 -31.97 4.93 -16.53
C MET A 444 -33.05 5.43 -17.51
N GLY A 445 -33.18 6.76 -17.62
CA GLY A 445 -34.15 7.35 -18.54
C GLY A 445 -33.89 6.98 -19.99
N ILE A 446 -32.62 6.92 -20.43
CA ILE A 446 -32.26 6.50 -21.80
C ILE A 446 -32.70 5.07 -22.08
N MET A 447 -32.68 4.19 -21.08
CA MET A 447 -33.09 2.78 -21.27
C MET A 447 -34.58 2.61 -21.41
N PHE A 448 -35.39 3.43 -20.71
CA PHE A 448 -36.83 3.20 -20.58
C PHE A 448 -37.72 4.28 -21.22
N PHE A 449 -37.24 5.51 -21.40
CA PHE A 449 -38.03 6.65 -21.79
C PHE A 449 -37.46 7.41 -22.99
N GLY A 450 -38.36 8.08 -23.76
CA GLY A 450 -37.98 8.95 -24.83
C GLY A 450 -37.71 8.26 -26.17
N LYS A 451 -37.51 9.08 -27.22
CA LYS A 451 -37.00 8.62 -28.51
C LYS A 451 -35.47 8.46 -28.44
N THR A 452 -35.03 7.39 -27.86
CA THR A 452 -33.61 7.07 -27.70
C THR A 452 -33.17 5.94 -28.63
N ARG A 453 -31.90 5.91 -28.96
CA ARG A 453 -31.31 4.85 -29.76
C ARG A 453 -31.50 3.45 -29.16
N PHE A 454 -31.64 3.34 -27.82
CA PHE A 454 -31.94 2.08 -27.13
C PHE A 454 -33.36 1.59 -27.44
N LYS A 455 -34.36 2.52 -27.55
CA LYS A 455 -35.72 2.16 -27.95
C LYS A 455 -35.75 1.69 -29.40
N ASP A 456 -35.08 2.44 -30.31
CA ASP A 456 -34.97 2.04 -31.72
C ASP A 456 -34.28 0.67 -31.84
N LEU A 457 -33.33 0.38 -30.93
CA LEU A 457 -32.61 -0.90 -30.88
C LEU A 457 -33.52 -2.01 -30.35
N ALA A 458 -34.27 -1.77 -29.29
CA ALA A 458 -35.25 -2.70 -28.74
C ALA A 458 -36.30 -3.09 -29.79
N ASP A 459 -36.88 -2.06 -30.48
CA ASP A 459 -37.83 -2.27 -31.57
C ASP A 459 -37.21 -3.09 -32.74
N SER A 460 -35.94 -2.82 -33.06
CA SER A 460 -35.19 -3.56 -34.07
C SER A 460 -34.89 -5.01 -33.64
N LEU A 461 -34.59 -5.24 -32.33
CA LEU A 461 -34.40 -6.59 -31.76
C LEU A 461 -35.69 -7.39 -31.76
N ASP A 462 -36.82 -6.77 -31.50
CA ASP A 462 -38.12 -7.46 -31.55
C ASP A 462 -38.48 -7.85 -32.98
N GLN A 463 -38.16 -6.99 -33.97
CA GLN A 463 -38.29 -7.34 -35.37
C GLN A 463 -37.33 -8.50 -35.80
N LEU A 464 -36.10 -8.54 -35.21
CA LEU A 464 -35.16 -9.62 -35.42
C LEU A 464 -35.58 -10.94 -34.74
N LYS A 465 -36.23 -10.88 -33.56
CA LYS A 465 -36.81 -12.07 -32.89
C LYS A 465 -37.90 -12.70 -33.74
N ILE A 466 -38.72 -11.86 -34.39
CA ILE A 466 -39.74 -12.35 -35.33
C ILE A 466 -39.11 -13.03 -36.58
N LYS A 467 -38.01 -12.45 -37.10
CA LYS A 467 -37.25 -13.04 -38.22
C LYS A 467 -36.46 -14.29 -37.80
N LYS A 468 -35.85 -14.33 -36.60
CA LYS A 468 -35.14 -15.51 -36.09
C LYS A 468 -36.03 -16.72 -35.84
N LYS A 469 -37.27 -16.55 -35.43
CA LYS A 469 -38.21 -17.68 -35.30
C LYS A 469 -38.44 -18.45 -36.59
N LYS A 470 -38.23 -17.80 -37.76
CA LYS A 470 -38.27 -18.44 -39.09
C LYS A 470 -36.93 -19.09 -39.51
N MET A 471 -35.79 -18.73 -38.93
CA MET A 471 -34.45 -19.15 -39.35
C MET A 471 -33.83 -20.26 -38.47
N PHE A 472 -34.32 -20.43 -37.23
CA PHE A 472 -33.79 -21.45 -36.30
C PHE A 472 -34.09 -22.90 -36.73
N GLY A 473 -35.03 -23.13 -37.64
CA GLY A 473 -35.30 -24.43 -38.22
C GLY A 473 -34.21 -24.96 -39.14
N VAL A 474 -33.35 -24.08 -39.68
CA VAL A 474 -32.29 -24.45 -40.63
C VAL A 474 -30.91 -24.64 -39.98
N LEU A 475 -30.65 -23.96 -38.85
CA LEU A 475 -29.33 -24.00 -38.18
C LEU A 475 -29.16 -25.22 -37.25
N ALA A 476 -30.25 -25.82 -36.78
CA ALA A 476 -30.21 -27.03 -35.93
C ALA A 476 -29.75 -28.27 -36.69
N VAL A 477 -29.88 -28.26 -38.00
CA VAL A 477 -29.45 -29.37 -38.86
C VAL A 477 -27.97 -29.35 -39.19
N LEU A 478 -27.31 -28.19 -39.13
CA LEU A 478 -25.89 -28.03 -39.43
C LEU A 478 -24.94 -28.25 -38.24
N MET A 479 -25.42 -28.21 -37.01
CA MET A 479 -24.60 -28.45 -35.81
C MET A 479 -24.48 -29.91 -35.39
N ALA A 480 -25.21 -30.83 -36.03
CA ALA A 480 -25.19 -32.27 -35.70
C ALA A 480 -24.02 -33.05 -36.34
N PHE A 481 -23.21 -32.42 -37.19
CA PHE A 481 -22.17 -33.12 -37.99
C PHE A 481 -20.72 -32.86 -37.63
N SER A 482 -20.41 -32.28 -36.48
CA SER A 482 -19.01 -31.89 -36.13
C SER A 482 -18.50 -32.47 -34.81
N PHE A 483 -18.70 -33.77 -34.57
CA PHE A 483 -17.99 -34.45 -33.46
C PHE A 483 -17.60 -35.88 -33.89
N SER A 484 -16.42 -36.01 -34.44
CA SER A 484 -15.66 -37.26 -34.45
C SER A 484 -14.24 -37.00 -34.90
N SER A 485 -13.30 -37.10 -34.02
CA SER A 485 -11.95 -37.70 -34.25
C SER A 485 -10.92 -37.11 -33.31
N PHE A 486 -10.59 -37.83 -32.25
CA PHE A 486 -9.24 -37.78 -31.72
C PHE A 486 -8.67 -39.16 -31.59
N ALA A 487 -7.58 -39.39 -32.30
CA ALA A 487 -6.83 -40.63 -32.32
C ALA A 487 -5.83 -40.66 -31.16
N GLN A 488 -5.62 -41.85 -30.68
CA GLN A 488 -4.79 -42.27 -29.58
C GLN A 488 -3.39 -42.58 -30.09
N GLU A 489 -2.33 -42.01 -29.49
CA GLU A 489 -0.96 -42.46 -29.74
C GLU A 489 -0.43 -43.21 -28.49
N GLN A 490 0.11 -44.40 -28.73
CA GLN A 490 0.80 -45.23 -27.76
C GLN A 490 2.28 -44.91 -27.77
N HIS A 491 2.89 -44.79 -26.59
CA HIS A 491 4.34 -44.85 -26.42
C HIS A 491 4.76 -46.00 -25.53
N THR A 492 5.72 -46.76 -26.06
CA THR A 492 6.46 -47.86 -25.41
C THR A 492 7.53 -47.34 -24.46
N PRO A 493 7.88 -48.09 -23.37
CA PRO A 493 8.86 -47.67 -22.39
C PRO A 493 10.28 -48.14 -22.74
N GLU A 494 11.27 -47.27 -22.57
CA GLU A 494 12.69 -47.62 -22.47
C GLU A 494 13.19 -47.57 -21.00
N GLU A 495 13.96 -48.57 -20.66
CA GLU A 495 14.57 -48.75 -19.35
C GLU A 495 15.87 -47.97 -19.19
N GLY A 496 16.17 -47.55 -17.95
CA GLY A 496 17.50 -47.56 -17.40
C GLY A 496 18.14 -46.22 -17.04
N HIS A 497 18.47 -46.16 -15.78
CA HIS A 497 19.43 -45.39 -14.99
C HIS A 497 18.83 -44.42 -13.99
N GLN A 498 19.26 -44.61 -12.71
CA GLN A 498 18.94 -43.77 -11.56
C GLN A 498 19.41 -42.32 -11.78
N GLN A 499 18.67 -41.55 -12.54
CA GLN A 499 18.68 -40.10 -12.54
C GLN A 499 17.56 -39.61 -11.64
N ALA A 500 17.74 -38.41 -11.07
CA ALA A 500 16.63 -37.74 -10.34
C ALA A 500 15.34 -37.84 -11.18
N PRO A 501 14.19 -38.15 -10.58
CA PRO A 501 12.98 -38.45 -11.34
C PRO A 501 12.65 -37.29 -12.27
N SER A 502 12.38 -37.62 -13.53
CA SER A 502 12.00 -36.64 -14.55
C SER A 502 10.66 -36.00 -14.18
N LYS A 503 10.39 -34.83 -14.71
CA LYS A 503 9.09 -34.14 -14.51
C LYS A 503 7.90 -35.06 -14.80
N THR A 504 7.99 -35.82 -15.90
CA THR A 504 6.93 -36.78 -16.29
C THR A 504 6.73 -37.89 -15.25
N GLN A 505 7.81 -38.37 -14.64
CA GLN A 505 7.73 -39.39 -13.58
C GLN A 505 7.12 -38.80 -12.30
N ILE A 506 7.51 -37.57 -11.91
CA ILE A 506 6.92 -36.85 -10.77
C ILE A 506 5.44 -36.61 -11.02
N ASP A 507 5.06 -36.10 -12.19
CA ASP A 507 3.66 -35.86 -12.54
C ASP A 507 2.83 -37.16 -12.55
N SER A 508 3.41 -38.27 -12.96
CA SER A 508 2.75 -39.57 -12.92
C SER A 508 2.56 -40.08 -11.47
N LEU A 509 3.56 -39.90 -10.63
CA LEU A 509 3.47 -40.23 -9.19
C LEU A 509 2.41 -39.37 -8.50
N LEU A 510 2.39 -38.07 -8.79
CA LEU A 510 1.38 -37.17 -8.23
C LEU A 510 -0.03 -37.54 -8.71
N LYS A 511 -0.21 -37.85 -10.01
CA LYS A 511 -1.50 -38.31 -10.54
C LYS A 511 -1.98 -39.59 -9.84
N ALA A 512 -1.08 -40.55 -9.63
CA ALA A 512 -1.39 -41.81 -8.96
C ALA A 512 -1.71 -41.63 -7.47
N SER A 513 -1.16 -40.60 -6.83
CA SER A 513 -1.32 -40.35 -5.39
C SER A 513 -2.39 -39.30 -5.03
N MET A 514 -3.15 -38.81 -6.00
CA MET A 514 -4.20 -37.81 -5.74
C MET A 514 -5.45 -38.46 -5.14
N VAL A 515 -5.98 -37.78 -4.15
CA VAL A 515 -7.25 -38.17 -3.49
C VAL A 515 -8.46 -37.88 -4.39
N SER A 516 -9.57 -38.54 -4.13
CA SER A 516 -10.81 -38.29 -4.88
C SER A 516 -11.28 -36.84 -4.70
N LYS A 517 -11.84 -36.29 -5.78
CA LYS A 517 -12.39 -34.93 -5.77
C LYS A 517 -13.50 -34.75 -4.75
N GLU A 518 -14.35 -35.76 -4.60
CA GLU A 518 -15.48 -35.74 -3.66
C GLU A 518 -15.02 -35.60 -2.21
N HIS A 519 -13.97 -36.36 -1.84
CA HIS A 519 -13.38 -36.28 -0.51
C HIS A 519 -12.67 -34.95 -0.28
N ALA A 520 -11.89 -34.47 -1.25
CA ALA A 520 -11.21 -33.18 -1.21
C ALA A 520 -12.22 -32.02 -1.11
N ASP A 521 -13.36 -32.10 -1.80
CA ASP A 521 -14.45 -31.10 -1.68
C ASP A 521 -15.08 -31.08 -0.27
N LYS A 522 -15.11 -32.20 0.45
CA LYS A 522 -15.55 -32.24 1.86
C LYS A 522 -14.50 -31.63 2.79
N PHE A 523 -13.21 -31.95 2.57
CA PHE A 523 -12.10 -31.34 3.29
C PHE A 523 -12.06 -29.83 3.11
N GLY A 524 -12.27 -29.34 1.88
CA GLY A 524 -12.33 -27.92 1.54
C GLY A 524 -13.39 -27.10 2.29
N LYS A 525 -14.39 -27.77 2.92
CA LYS A 525 -15.43 -27.12 3.73
C LYS A 525 -15.06 -26.96 5.21
N LEU A 526 -13.99 -27.60 5.69
CA LEU A 526 -13.47 -27.32 7.02
C LEU A 526 -13.04 -25.86 7.09
N VAL A 527 -13.15 -25.26 8.26
CA VAL A 527 -12.74 -23.88 8.49
C VAL A 527 -11.30 -23.87 9.00
N ILE A 528 -10.55 -22.91 8.54
CA ILE A 528 -9.17 -22.61 8.97
C ILE A 528 -9.10 -21.16 9.42
N GLN A 529 -8.31 -20.88 10.45
CA GLN A 529 -7.90 -19.53 10.80
C GLN A 529 -6.59 -19.22 10.08
N ASP A 530 -6.58 -18.20 9.22
CA ASP A 530 -5.35 -17.80 8.56
C ASP A 530 -4.47 -16.94 9.49
N GLU A 531 -3.24 -16.60 9.05
CA GLU A 531 -2.31 -15.79 9.83
C GLU A 531 -2.83 -14.38 10.14
N GLY A 532 -3.75 -13.87 9.31
CA GLY A 532 -4.47 -12.62 9.55
C GLY A 532 -5.70 -12.75 10.44
N GLY A 533 -5.96 -13.95 11.01
CA GLY A 533 -7.08 -14.24 11.90
C GLY A 533 -8.41 -14.44 11.20
N ARG A 534 -8.48 -14.34 9.87
CA ARG A 534 -9.73 -14.56 9.13
C ARG A 534 -10.12 -16.03 9.18
N MET A 535 -11.37 -16.29 9.59
CA MET A 535 -12.00 -17.60 9.52
C MET A 535 -12.55 -17.83 8.12
N LYS A 536 -11.98 -18.78 7.39
CA LYS A 536 -12.36 -19.09 6.00
C LYS A 536 -12.37 -20.59 5.70
N PRO A 537 -13.12 -21.04 4.68
CA PRO A 537 -13.04 -22.45 4.25
C PRO A 537 -11.64 -22.82 3.78
N ILE A 538 -11.19 -24.05 4.02
CA ILE A 538 -9.94 -24.57 3.46
C ILE A 538 -9.91 -24.41 1.94
N ASN A 539 -11.02 -24.54 1.24
CA ASN A 539 -11.13 -24.29 -0.20
C ASN A 539 -10.64 -22.89 -0.61
N THR A 540 -11.00 -21.85 0.15
CA THR A 540 -10.50 -20.50 -0.09
C THR A 540 -8.99 -20.44 0.18
N PHE A 541 -8.57 -21.00 1.31
CA PHE A 541 -7.18 -21.03 1.73
C PHE A 541 -6.28 -21.77 0.74
N SER A 542 -6.65 -22.98 0.32
CA SER A 542 -5.89 -23.80 -0.64
C SER A 542 -5.75 -23.11 -1.98
N SER A 543 -6.82 -22.47 -2.47
CA SER A 543 -6.80 -21.71 -3.71
C SER A 543 -5.89 -20.47 -3.63
N GLU A 544 -5.90 -19.74 -2.51
CA GLU A 544 -5.00 -18.62 -2.26
C GLU A 544 -3.54 -19.06 -2.15
N LEU A 545 -3.29 -20.16 -1.45
CA LEU A 545 -1.96 -20.75 -1.29
C LEU A 545 -1.36 -21.12 -2.66
N LEU A 546 -2.11 -21.85 -3.48
CA LEU A 546 -1.64 -22.26 -4.79
C LEU A 546 -1.35 -21.06 -5.70
N ARG A 547 -2.22 -20.04 -5.68
CA ARG A 547 -1.97 -18.81 -6.44
C ARG A 547 -0.72 -18.06 -5.97
N LYS A 548 -0.45 -18.05 -4.66
CA LYS A 548 0.79 -17.47 -4.13
C LYS A 548 2.03 -18.26 -4.56
N LEU A 549 1.95 -19.58 -4.58
CA LEU A 549 3.06 -20.45 -4.94
C LEU A 549 3.31 -20.52 -6.45
N SER A 550 2.26 -20.65 -7.26
CA SER A 550 2.35 -20.99 -8.68
C SER A 550 1.61 -20.07 -9.65
N TYR A 551 0.97 -19.01 -9.16
CA TYR A 551 0.05 -18.13 -9.91
C TYR A 551 -1.18 -18.86 -10.51
N LYS A 552 -1.40 -20.12 -10.13
CA LYS A 552 -2.52 -20.96 -10.58
C LYS A 552 -3.27 -21.47 -9.36
N ASP A 553 -4.53 -21.79 -9.53
CA ASP A 553 -5.38 -22.40 -8.49
C ASP A 553 -5.63 -23.90 -8.72
N THR A 554 -4.94 -24.49 -9.69
CA THR A 554 -4.96 -25.92 -10.04
C THR A 554 -3.56 -26.39 -10.39
N TYR A 555 -3.33 -27.71 -10.31
CA TYR A 555 -2.12 -28.38 -10.82
C TYR A 555 -2.52 -29.70 -11.46
N LEU A 556 -2.09 -29.95 -12.71
CA LEU A 556 -2.44 -31.14 -13.51
C LEU A 556 -3.96 -31.43 -13.53
N ASP A 557 -4.78 -30.38 -13.64
CA ASP A 557 -6.26 -30.42 -13.60
C ASP A 557 -6.87 -30.82 -12.25
N PHE A 558 -6.07 -31.01 -11.21
CA PHE A 558 -6.54 -31.23 -9.85
C PHE A 558 -6.88 -29.90 -9.14
N SER A 559 -7.91 -29.94 -8.32
CA SER A 559 -8.34 -28.77 -7.54
C SER A 559 -7.33 -28.42 -6.46
N SER A 560 -7.37 -27.16 -5.99
CA SER A 560 -6.51 -26.70 -4.92
C SER A 560 -6.61 -27.55 -3.64
N ASP A 561 -7.80 -28.04 -3.31
CA ASP A 561 -8.03 -28.90 -2.14
C ASP A 561 -7.33 -30.27 -2.29
N GLN A 562 -7.40 -30.87 -3.51
CA GLN A 562 -6.67 -32.10 -3.80
C GLN A 562 -5.15 -31.90 -3.72
N VAL A 563 -4.67 -30.77 -4.25
CA VAL A 563 -3.24 -30.44 -4.23
C VAL A 563 -2.74 -30.23 -2.80
N LEU A 564 -3.48 -29.50 -1.96
CA LEU A 564 -3.11 -29.29 -0.56
C LEU A 564 -3.04 -30.62 0.21
N LEU A 565 -4.05 -31.48 0.04
CA LEU A 565 -4.03 -32.82 0.64
C LEU A 565 -2.84 -33.66 0.17
N SER A 566 -2.54 -33.62 -1.14
CA SER A 566 -1.38 -34.31 -1.70
C SER A 566 -0.05 -33.77 -1.17
N MET A 567 0.07 -32.45 -0.96
CA MET A 567 1.24 -31.82 -0.32
C MET A 567 1.49 -32.37 1.07
N MET A 568 0.43 -32.46 1.89
CA MET A 568 0.52 -32.99 3.25
C MET A 568 0.82 -34.50 3.30
N MET A 569 0.34 -35.26 2.32
CA MET A 569 0.55 -36.73 2.25
C MET A 569 1.90 -37.10 1.66
N ASN A 570 2.38 -36.33 0.67
CA ASN A 570 3.57 -36.66 -0.13
C ASN A 570 4.59 -35.51 -0.16
N PRO A 571 5.05 -35.01 1.00
CA PRO A 571 5.90 -33.81 1.07
C PRO A 571 7.21 -33.96 0.26
N ALA A 572 7.84 -35.12 0.27
CA ALA A 572 9.08 -35.38 -0.45
C ALA A 572 8.91 -35.26 -1.98
N VAL A 573 7.76 -35.67 -2.53
CA VAL A 573 7.47 -35.55 -3.96
C VAL A 573 7.27 -34.07 -4.34
N TRP A 574 6.50 -33.33 -3.54
CA TRP A 574 6.26 -31.91 -3.79
C TRP A 574 7.50 -31.05 -3.61
N TYR A 575 8.40 -31.43 -2.72
CA TYR A 575 9.69 -30.74 -2.55
C TYR A 575 10.56 -30.81 -3.80
N ASN A 576 10.41 -31.87 -4.60
CA ASN A 576 11.08 -32.09 -5.87
C ASN A 576 10.25 -31.70 -7.10
N THR A 577 9.05 -31.14 -6.92
CA THR A 577 8.17 -30.73 -8.00
C THR A 577 8.48 -29.30 -8.46
N GLU A 578 8.51 -29.06 -9.78
CA GLU A 578 8.63 -27.72 -10.36
C GLU A 578 7.31 -26.96 -10.17
N PHE A 579 7.12 -26.37 -9.00
CA PHE A 579 5.85 -25.77 -8.61
C PHE A 579 5.97 -24.31 -8.14
N ILE A 580 7.11 -23.90 -7.60
CA ILE A 580 7.34 -22.54 -7.14
C ILE A 580 7.53 -21.62 -8.34
N ALA A 581 6.65 -20.64 -8.52
CA ALA A 581 6.77 -19.68 -9.62
C ALA A 581 7.84 -18.63 -9.32
N LEU A 582 8.68 -18.33 -10.31
CA LEU A 582 9.51 -17.14 -10.34
C LEU A 582 8.93 -16.13 -11.34
N ASP A 583 9.00 -14.83 -11.00
CA ASP A 583 8.39 -13.79 -11.84
C ASP A 583 9.00 -13.79 -13.26
N LYS A 584 8.14 -13.90 -14.28
CA LYS A 584 8.53 -13.77 -15.69
C LYS A 584 8.92 -12.37 -16.11
N LYS A 585 8.35 -11.36 -15.43
CA LYS A 585 8.55 -9.95 -15.75
C LYS A 585 9.80 -9.38 -15.09
N SER A 586 10.41 -10.12 -14.16
CA SER A 586 11.70 -9.74 -13.61
C SER A 586 12.70 -9.72 -14.76
N GLN A 587 13.11 -8.53 -15.18
CA GLN A 587 14.22 -8.35 -16.12
C GLN A 587 15.53 -8.88 -15.53
N ASN A 588 15.50 -9.23 -14.26
CA ASN A 588 16.61 -9.67 -13.48
C ASN A 588 16.57 -11.19 -13.29
N ASP A 589 17.33 -11.88 -14.12
CA ASP A 589 17.48 -13.33 -14.05
C ASP A 589 18.44 -13.77 -12.92
N SER A 590 18.72 -12.88 -11.97
CA SER A 590 19.71 -13.09 -10.89
C SER A 590 19.33 -14.23 -9.97
N ILE A 591 18.06 -14.37 -9.60
CA ILE A 591 17.63 -15.48 -8.74
C ILE A 591 17.93 -16.81 -9.45
N ARG A 592 17.60 -16.93 -10.75
CA ARG A 592 17.84 -18.14 -11.54
C ARG A 592 19.31 -18.47 -11.62
N LYS A 593 20.17 -17.45 -11.80
CA LYS A 593 21.62 -17.63 -11.78
C LYS A 593 22.13 -18.09 -10.41
N VAL A 594 21.63 -17.50 -9.32
CA VAL A 594 22.02 -17.87 -7.97
C VAL A 594 21.63 -19.31 -7.63
N ILE A 595 20.40 -19.72 -7.98
CA ILE A 595 19.94 -21.09 -7.73
C ILE A 595 20.45 -22.10 -8.77
N GLY A 596 21.03 -21.65 -9.88
CA GLY A 596 21.67 -22.49 -10.89
C GLY A 596 20.71 -23.12 -11.89
N ILE A 597 19.64 -22.43 -12.26
CA ILE A 597 18.65 -22.88 -13.25
C ILE A 597 18.70 -22.05 -14.55
N PRO A 598 18.18 -22.57 -15.66
CA PRO A 598 18.15 -21.86 -16.93
C PRO A 598 17.42 -20.51 -16.87
N SER A 599 17.91 -19.55 -17.66
CA SER A 599 17.25 -18.27 -17.86
C SER A 599 15.84 -18.45 -18.40
N GLY A 600 14.88 -17.70 -17.85
CA GLY A 600 13.48 -17.72 -18.26
C GLY A 600 12.66 -18.92 -17.78
N GLN A 601 13.23 -19.86 -17.02
CA GLN A 601 12.45 -20.94 -16.41
C GLN A 601 11.44 -20.37 -15.42
N GLU A 602 10.16 -20.69 -15.60
CA GLU A 602 9.05 -20.11 -14.84
C GLU A 602 8.84 -20.78 -13.49
N TYR A 603 8.99 -22.10 -13.44
CA TYR A 603 8.76 -22.90 -12.22
C TYR A 603 10.02 -23.61 -11.79
N VAL A 604 10.25 -23.65 -10.47
CA VAL A 604 11.44 -24.23 -9.85
C VAL A 604 11.04 -25.17 -8.72
N LYS A 605 11.96 -26.05 -8.35
CA LYS A 605 11.80 -26.99 -7.24
C LYS A 605 12.27 -26.31 -5.93
N ALA A 606 11.74 -26.76 -4.80
CA ALA A 606 12.26 -26.33 -3.51
C ALA A 606 13.74 -26.70 -3.33
N THR A 607 14.13 -27.87 -3.85
CA THR A 607 15.54 -28.34 -3.80
C THR A 607 16.52 -27.44 -4.55
N ASP A 608 16.08 -26.68 -5.57
CA ASP A 608 16.95 -25.80 -6.35
C ASP A 608 17.51 -24.63 -5.51
N PHE A 609 16.83 -24.27 -4.43
CA PHE A 609 17.25 -23.21 -3.52
C PHE A 609 18.40 -23.61 -2.59
N PHE A 610 18.78 -24.87 -2.56
CA PHE A 610 19.85 -25.37 -1.70
C PHE A 610 21.03 -25.88 -2.53
N ASP A 611 22.22 -25.78 -1.98
CA ASP A 611 23.42 -26.34 -2.57
C ASP A 611 23.58 -27.86 -2.23
N LYS A 612 24.61 -28.49 -2.78
CA LYS A 612 24.90 -29.91 -2.50
C LYS A 612 25.21 -30.20 -1.03
N LYS A 613 25.51 -29.17 -0.22
CA LYS A 613 25.77 -29.29 1.22
C LYS A 613 24.53 -28.93 2.05
N GLY A 614 23.40 -28.63 1.39
CA GLY A 614 22.15 -28.23 2.05
C GLY A 614 22.14 -26.77 2.51
N GLN A 615 23.09 -25.93 2.06
CA GLN A 615 23.13 -24.53 2.42
C GLN A 615 22.13 -23.74 1.54
N TYR A 616 21.42 -22.79 2.15
CA TYR A 616 20.43 -21.97 1.47
C TYR A 616 21.11 -20.88 0.61
N LYS A 617 20.93 -20.97 -0.71
CA LYS A 617 21.64 -20.10 -1.68
C LYS A 617 21.23 -18.64 -1.62
N LEU A 618 20.01 -18.32 -1.19
CA LEU A 618 19.52 -16.95 -1.15
C LEU A 618 19.88 -16.16 0.11
N GLU A 619 20.43 -16.83 1.14
CA GLU A 619 20.72 -16.24 2.46
C GLU A 619 21.53 -14.92 2.40
N PRO A 620 22.61 -14.79 1.61
CA PRO A 620 23.38 -13.54 1.57
C PRO A 620 22.56 -12.36 1.05
N PHE A 621 21.73 -12.60 0.01
CA PHE A 621 20.89 -11.58 -0.62
C PHE A 621 19.69 -11.19 0.25
N LEU A 622 19.16 -12.15 1.03
CA LEU A 622 18.05 -11.90 1.94
C LEU A 622 18.47 -11.06 3.14
N ARG A 623 19.69 -11.25 3.67
CA ARG A 623 20.22 -10.39 4.74
C ARG A 623 20.23 -8.94 4.30
N GLU A 624 20.78 -8.66 3.13
CA GLU A 624 20.79 -7.32 2.56
C GLU A 624 19.38 -6.79 2.32
N ALA A 625 18.51 -7.58 1.67
CA ALA A 625 17.14 -7.20 1.39
C ALA A 625 16.29 -6.96 2.64
N THR A 626 16.56 -7.66 3.74
CA THR A 626 15.82 -7.52 5.00
C THR A 626 16.31 -6.33 5.81
N ALA A 627 17.60 -6.03 5.75
CA ALA A 627 18.19 -4.86 6.40
C ALA A 627 17.74 -3.53 5.74
N THR A 628 17.19 -3.59 4.53
CA THR A 628 16.78 -2.41 3.76
C THR A 628 15.33 -2.06 4.03
N THR A 629 15.06 -0.85 4.49
CA THR A 629 13.69 -0.35 4.76
C THR A 629 12.90 -0.19 3.47
N ASN A 630 13.56 0.21 2.37
CA ASN A 630 12.97 0.40 1.04
C ASN A 630 13.63 -0.54 0.02
N PRO A 631 13.25 -1.83 -0.03
CA PRO A 631 13.85 -2.78 -0.94
C PRO A 631 13.56 -2.40 -2.39
N ASN A 632 14.59 -2.35 -3.22
CA ASN A 632 14.44 -2.19 -4.66
C ASN A 632 13.82 -3.45 -5.29
N LYS A 633 13.47 -3.39 -6.59
CA LYS A 633 12.84 -4.51 -7.29
C LYS A 633 13.66 -5.81 -7.22
N PHE A 634 14.97 -5.71 -7.31
CA PHE A 634 15.89 -6.85 -7.19
C PHE A 634 15.76 -7.51 -5.80
N GLN A 635 15.86 -6.73 -4.75
CA GLN A 635 15.75 -7.21 -3.36
C GLN A 635 14.35 -7.76 -3.07
N GLN A 636 13.30 -7.12 -3.61
CA GLN A 636 11.93 -7.58 -3.47
C GLN A 636 11.71 -8.95 -4.13
N ASP A 637 12.28 -9.19 -5.30
CA ASP A 637 12.19 -10.48 -5.99
C ASP A 637 12.81 -11.63 -5.15
N PHE A 638 13.91 -11.38 -4.44
CA PHE A 638 14.49 -12.36 -3.51
C PHE A 638 13.59 -12.62 -2.29
N LYS A 639 13.00 -11.55 -1.71
CA LYS A 639 12.03 -11.69 -0.61
C LYS A 639 10.82 -12.50 -1.03
N ASP A 640 10.28 -12.22 -2.23
CA ASP A 640 9.11 -12.92 -2.76
C ASP A 640 9.39 -14.41 -3.02
N ALA A 641 10.57 -14.74 -3.54
CA ALA A 641 10.98 -16.12 -3.73
C ALA A 641 11.12 -16.86 -2.39
N ASN A 642 11.71 -16.22 -1.38
CA ASN A 642 11.82 -16.75 -0.03
C ASN A 642 10.46 -16.99 0.63
N ILE A 643 9.53 -16.04 0.49
CA ILE A 643 8.15 -16.17 1.00
C ILE A 643 7.46 -17.38 0.38
N ARG A 644 7.61 -17.59 -0.93
CA ARG A 644 7.01 -18.76 -1.62
C ARG A 644 7.61 -20.07 -1.14
N LEU A 645 8.93 -20.15 -0.99
CA LEU A 645 9.58 -21.34 -0.45
C LEU A 645 9.12 -21.62 0.99
N SER A 646 9.05 -20.59 1.83
CA SER A 646 8.56 -20.71 3.21
C SER A 646 7.11 -21.20 3.27
N LEU A 647 6.22 -20.64 2.45
CA LEU A 647 4.82 -21.08 2.36
C LEU A 647 4.70 -22.54 1.91
N LEU A 648 5.52 -22.97 0.94
CA LEU A 648 5.54 -24.38 0.53
C LEU A 648 6.00 -25.26 1.69
N ASN A 649 7.08 -24.92 2.38
CA ASN A 649 7.59 -25.67 3.52
C ASN A 649 6.54 -25.80 4.64
N GLN A 650 5.85 -24.71 4.96
CA GLN A 650 4.78 -24.71 5.95
C GLN A 650 3.58 -25.57 5.52
N ALA A 651 3.25 -25.59 4.22
CA ALA A 651 2.19 -26.46 3.70
C ALA A 651 2.58 -27.94 3.76
N LEU A 652 3.82 -28.27 3.38
CA LEU A 652 4.37 -29.62 3.46
C LEU A 652 4.48 -30.09 4.92
N GLY A 653 4.87 -29.20 5.82
CA GLY A 653 4.97 -29.44 7.27
C GLY A 653 3.64 -29.44 8.00
N GLN A 654 2.54 -28.98 7.36
CA GLN A 654 1.20 -28.83 7.95
C GLN A 654 1.08 -27.69 8.99
N ASP A 655 2.10 -26.85 9.17
CA ASP A 655 2.12 -25.76 10.16
C ASP A 655 1.00 -24.75 9.90
N ILE A 656 0.72 -24.49 8.61
CA ILE A 656 -0.26 -23.50 8.20
C ILE A 656 -1.72 -24.00 8.33
N VAL A 657 -1.96 -25.28 8.67
CA VAL A 657 -3.29 -25.88 8.77
C VAL A 657 -3.87 -25.70 10.18
N LYS A 658 -4.22 -24.46 10.51
CA LYS A 658 -4.76 -24.06 11.83
C LYS A 658 -6.27 -24.32 11.90
N ILE A 659 -6.66 -25.56 12.19
CA ILE A 659 -8.05 -26.03 12.22
C ILE A 659 -8.56 -26.39 13.60
N PHE A 660 -7.71 -26.35 14.63
CA PHE A 660 -8.04 -26.72 16.01
C PHE A 660 -8.20 -25.46 16.88
N PRO A 661 -9.40 -25.15 17.41
CA PRO A 661 -9.58 -24.09 18.39
C PRO A 661 -8.66 -24.30 19.61
N LEU A 662 -7.99 -23.26 20.10
CA LEU A 662 -7.28 -23.29 21.37
C LEU A 662 -8.27 -23.00 22.49
N LEU A 663 -8.44 -23.95 23.43
CA LEU A 663 -9.33 -23.77 24.57
C LEU A 663 -8.80 -22.69 25.51
N ASP A 664 -9.71 -21.96 26.12
CA ASP A 664 -9.43 -20.92 27.12
C ASP A 664 -8.58 -19.73 26.58
N ASP A 665 -8.53 -19.55 25.24
CA ASP A 665 -7.88 -18.39 24.63
C ASP A 665 -8.87 -17.23 24.46
N GLU A 666 -8.59 -16.09 25.11
CA GLU A 666 -9.47 -14.90 25.12
C GLU A 666 -9.69 -14.33 23.71
N ASN A 667 -8.74 -14.53 22.78
CA ASN A 667 -8.82 -14.03 21.42
C ASN A 667 -9.24 -15.09 20.39
N ASN A 668 -9.79 -16.23 20.84
CA ASN A 668 -10.30 -17.29 19.97
C ASN A 668 -9.27 -17.78 18.92
N LYS A 669 -8.05 -18.02 19.34
CA LYS A 669 -6.96 -18.50 18.50
C LYS A 669 -7.16 -19.96 18.10
N TRP A 670 -6.87 -20.27 16.83
CA TRP A 670 -6.82 -21.64 16.33
C TRP A 670 -5.37 -22.02 16.01
N ILE A 671 -5.03 -23.28 16.23
CA ILE A 671 -3.67 -23.79 16.08
C ILE A 671 -3.64 -24.99 15.14
N SER A 672 -2.43 -25.28 14.63
CA SER A 672 -2.16 -26.52 13.92
C SER A 672 -1.73 -27.63 14.89
N ALA A 673 -1.84 -28.89 14.45
CA ALA A 673 -1.33 -30.03 15.21
C ALA A 673 0.20 -29.97 15.40
N VAL A 674 0.90 -29.31 14.49
CA VAL A 674 2.37 -29.15 14.51
C VAL A 674 2.77 -28.13 15.57
N GLU A 675 2.14 -26.95 15.58
CA GLU A 675 2.38 -25.92 16.62
C GLU A 675 2.15 -26.50 18.03
N TYR A 676 1.09 -27.29 18.19
CA TYR A 676 0.82 -27.97 19.48
C TYR A 676 1.90 -28.97 19.85
N ARG A 677 2.33 -29.83 18.93
CA ARG A 677 3.43 -30.79 19.18
C ARG A 677 4.77 -30.12 19.43
N GLY A 678 4.97 -28.93 18.88
CA GLY A 678 6.16 -28.10 19.11
C GLY A 678 6.21 -27.45 20.49
N GLY A 679 5.15 -27.62 21.33
CA GLY A 679 5.12 -27.12 22.70
C GLY A 679 4.88 -25.62 22.81
N GLN A 680 4.36 -24.99 21.75
CA GLN A 680 4.07 -23.55 21.75
C GLN A 680 2.82 -23.20 22.57
N TYR A 681 1.93 -24.15 22.76
CA TYR A 681 0.64 -23.98 23.47
C TYR A 681 0.38 -25.12 24.45
N GLU A 682 -0.31 -24.81 25.54
CA GLU A 682 -0.71 -25.77 26.56
C GLU A 682 -2.24 -25.98 26.51
N ILE A 683 -2.68 -27.23 26.49
CA ILE A 683 -4.09 -27.64 26.55
C ILE A 683 -4.27 -28.49 27.78
N ARG A 684 -5.05 -28.02 28.76
CA ARG A 684 -5.30 -28.70 30.06
C ARG A 684 -6.18 -29.93 29.92
N ASP A 685 -7.16 -29.90 29.01
CA ASP A 685 -8.02 -31.06 28.74
C ASP A 685 -7.21 -32.17 28.04
N SER A 686 -7.01 -33.29 28.73
CA SER A 686 -6.19 -34.40 28.24
C SER A 686 -6.81 -35.11 27.02
N LEU A 687 -8.15 -35.19 26.93
CA LEU A 687 -8.82 -35.79 25.78
C LEU A 687 -8.70 -34.93 24.55
N TYR A 688 -8.94 -33.64 24.72
CA TYR A 688 -8.79 -32.66 23.63
C TYR A 688 -7.33 -32.52 23.19
N SER A 689 -6.39 -32.46 24.14
CA SER A 689 -4.95 -32.48 23.90
C SER A 689 -4.52 -33.67 23.02
N ASN A 690 -4.98 -34.88 23.38
CA ASN A 690 -4.72 -36.07 22.60
C ASN A 690 -5.35 -36.03 21.19
N PHE A 691 -6.56 -35.47 21.07
CA PHE A 691 -7.21 -35.27 19.78
C PHE A 691 -6.40 -34.32 18.89
N VAL A 692 -6.06 -33.11 19.35
CA VAL A 692 -5.26 -32.15 18.61
C VAL A 692 -3.93 -32.74 18.16
N LYS A 693 -3.25 -33.46 19.05
CA LYS A 693 -1.95 -34.07 18.78
C LYS A 693 -1.98 -35.12 17.67
N ASN A 694 -3.01 -35.98 17.66
CA ASN A 694 -3.00 -37.22 16.86
C ASN A 694 -4.00 -37.25 15.71
N ALA A 695 -5.05 -36.44 15.72
CA ALA A 695 -6.14 -36.53 14.76
C ALA A 695 -5.68 -36.28 13.31
N MET A 696 -4.85 -35.27 13.05
CA MET A 696 -4.36 -34.99 11.70
C MET A 696 -3.42 -36.09 11.16
N PRO A 697 -2.40 -36.56 11.88
CA PRO A 697 -1.60 -37.71 11.45
C PRO A 697 -2.43 -38.95 11.16
N TYR A 698 -3.39 -39.27 12.03
CA TYR A 698 -4.26 -40.42 11.85
C TYR A 698 -5.18 -40.25 10.63
N TYR A 699 -5.69 -39.04 10.39
CA TYR A 699 -6.47 -38.73 9.19
C TYR A 699 -5.65 -38.93 7.91
N LEU A 700 -4.42 -38.42 7.84
CA LEU A 700 -3.56 -38.56 6.66
C LEU A 700 -3.18 -40.02 6.39
N MET A 701 -2.93 -40.81 7.44
CA MET A 701 -2.67 -42.24 7.32
C MET A 701 -3.92 -43.00 6.79
N THR A 702 -5.10 -42.64 7.30
CA THR A 702 -6.37 -43.23 6.85
C THR A 702 -6.68 -42.82 5.42
N LEU A 703 -6.36 -41.57 5.06
CA LEU A 703 -6.54 -41.06 3.71
C LEU A 703 -5.63 -41.77 2.69
N GLY A 704 -4.38 -42.11 3.07
CA GLY A 704 -3.49 -42.92 2.25
C GLY A 704 -4.08 -44.30 1.92
N LYS A 705 -4.64 -44.99 2.92
CA LYS A 705 -5.33 -46.26 2.73
C LYS A 705 -6.60 -46.12 1.88
N ALA A 706 -7.36 -45.05 2.08
CA ALA A 706 -8.56 -44.75 1.30
C ALA A 706 -8.22 -44.50 -0.18
N GLN A 707 -7.13 -43.83 -0.45
CA GLN A 707 -6.65 -43.54 -1.81
C GLN A 707 -6.28 -44.84 -2.54
N GLU A 708 -5.62 -45.78 -1.86
CA GLU A 708 -5.25 -47.08 -2.43
C GLU A 708 -6.48 -48.00 -2.67
N SER A 709 -7.42 -48.03 -1.74
CA SER A 709 -8.59 -48.90 -1.81
C SER A 709 -9.77 -48.30 -2.59
N GLY A 710 -9.80 -46.99 -2.77
CA GLY A 710 -10.95 -46.27 -3.34
C GLY A 710 -12.10 -46.05 -2.33
N ASP A 711 -12.00 -46.55 -1.11
CA ASP A 711 -13.04 -46.39 -0.04
C ASP A 711 -12.68 -45.30 0.94
N TYR A 712 -13.39 -44.18 0.85
CA TYR A 712 -13.19 -43.01 1.69
C TYR A 712 -14.07 -42.95 2.94
N ALA A 713 -14.87 -43.98 3.24
CA ALA A 713 -15.84 -43.93 4.33
C ALA A 713 -15.21 -43.66 5.70
N SER A 714 -14.05 -44.23 5.99
CA SER A 714 -13.31 -44.01 7.25
C SER A 714 -12.69 -42.62 7.33
N ALA A 715 -12.14 -42.09 6.21
CA ALA A 715 -11.61 -40.75 6.13
C ALA A 715 -12.73 -39.70 6.26
N ASP A 716 -13.88 -39.92 5.66
CA ASP A 716 -15.08 -39.07 5.80
C ASP A 716 -15.57 -38.95 7.24
N LYS A 717 -15.53 -40.05 8.01
CA LYS A 717 -15.87 -40.03 9.43
C LYS A 717 -14.92 -39.15 10.24
N LEU A 718 -13.64 -39.18 9.91
CA LEU A 718 -12.65 -38.28 10.56
C LEU A 718 -12.86 -36.81 10.19
N LEU A 719 -13.23 -36.52 8.94
CA LEU A 719 -13.62 -35.14 8.55
C LEU A 719 -14.84 -34.66 9.32
N ALA A 720 -15.85 -35.52 9.52
CA ALA A 720 -17.02 -35.21 10.34
C ALA A 720 -16.62 -34.95 11.80
N ALA A 721 -15.63 -35.69 12.34
CA ALA A 721 -15.11 -35.43 13.68
C ALA A 721 -14.38 -34.09 13.80
N PHE A 722 -13.62 -33.68 12.80
CA PHE A 722 -13.03 -32.32 12.74
C PHE A 722 -14.13 -31.25 12.71
N GLN A 723 -15.14 -31.40 11.87
CA GLN A 723 -16.26 -30.43 11.81
C GLN A 723 -16.99 -30.33 13.14
N GLN A 724 -17.25 -31.47 13.79
CA GLN A 724 -17.90 -31.49 15.11
C GLN A 724 -17.02 -30.82 16.17
N ASN A 725 -15.72 -31.03 16.13
CA ASN A 725 -14.76 -30.36 17.00
C ASN A 725 -14.80 -28.84 16.82
N GLN A 726 -14.82 -28.34 15.58
CA GLN A 726 -14.92 -26.92 15.28
C GLN A 726 -16.25 -26.31 15.79
N LEU A 727 -17.33 -27.04 15.69
CA LEU A 727 -18.65 -26.64 16.23
C LEU A 727 -18.66 -26.61 17.76
N ASN A 728 -18.03 -27.58 18.41
CA ASN A 728 -18.05 -27.69 19.87
C ASN A 728 -17.16 -26.65 20.55
N HIS A 729 -16.01 -26.35 19.98
CA HIS A 729 -14.96 -25.56 20.63
C HIS A 729 -14.64 -24.21 19.93
N GLY A 730 -15.14 -24.00 18.73
CA GLY A 730 -14.87 -22.78 17.95
C GLY A 730 -16.11 -22.02 17.50
N SER A 731 -17.27 -22.31 18.08
CA SER A 731 -18.57 -21.78 17.64
C SER A 731 -18.70 -20.27 17.66
N GLU A 732 -17.96 -19.58 18.52
CA GLU A 732 -17.99 -18.12 18.65
C GLU A 732 -17.52 -17.40 17.36
N VAL A 733 -16.51 -17.95 16.70
CA VAL A 733 -15.89 -17.35 15.51
C VAL A 733 -16.18 -18.13 14.23
N LEU A 734 -16.81 -19.31 14.35
CA LEU A 734 -17.07 -20.17 13.19
C LEU A 734 -18.11 -19.54 12.26
N PRO A 735 -17.81 -19.35 10.96
CA PRO A 735 -18.77 -18.84 9.99
C PRO A 735 -19.98 -19.79 9.84
N SER A 736 -21.16 -19.25 9.59
CA SER A 736 -22.35 -20.07 9.36
C SER A 736 -22.15 -21.00 8.16
N LYS A 737 -22.76 -22.18 8.19
CA LYS A 737 -22.72 -23.16 7.10
C LYS A 737 -23.10 -22.56 5.74
N LYS A 738 -24.11 -21.67 5.71
CA LYS A 738 -24.52 -20.96 4.50
C LYS A 738 -23.39 -20.08 3.95
N LYS A 739 -22.65 -19.38 4.81
CA LYS A 739 -21.51 -18.54 4.42
C LYS A 739 -20.39 -19.40 3.85
N ILE A 740 -20.04 -20.50 4.51
CA ILE A 740 -19.02 -21.46 4.04
C ILE A 740 -19.38 -22.00 2.65
N ASP A 741 -20.60 -22.55 2.50
CA ASP A 741 -21.05 -23.13 1.23
C ASP A 741 -21.09 -22.09 0.10
N THR A 742 -21.53 -20.85 0.40
CA THR A 742 -21.58 -19.77 -0.60
C THR A 742 -20.18 -19.35 -1.03
N GLU A 743 -19.22 -19.24 -0.10
CA GLU A 743 -17.84 -18.90 -0.40
C GLU A 743 -17.17 -19.99 -1.27
N VAL A 744 -17.39 -21.27 -0.96
CA VAL A 744 -16.90 -22.40 -1.77
C VAL A 744 -17.50 -22.37 -3.19
N ILE A 745 -18.81 -22.12 -3.32
CA ILE A 745 -19.48 -21.99 -4.63
C ILE A 745 -18.88 -20.81 -5.42
N TYR A 746 -18.69 -19.66 -4.77
CA TYR A 746 -18.09 -18.49 -5.38
C TYR A 746 -16.69 -18.79 -5.95
N ASN A 747 -15.84 -19.46 -5.17
CA ASN A 747 -14.50 -19.86 -5.61
C ASN A 747 -14.55 -20.81 -6.82
N LYS A 748 -15.42 -21.83 -6.78
CA LYS A 748 -15.59 -22.79 -7.91
C LYS A 748 -16.08 -22.12 -9.19
N LEU A 749 -16.98 -21.15 -9.09
CA LEU A 749 -17.49 -20.42 -10.24
C LEU A 749 -16.43 -19.52 -10.89
N ASN A 750 -15.55 -18.92 -10.07
CA ASN A 750 -14.47 -18.02 -10.52
C ASN A 750 -14.95 -16.99 -11.57
N ILE A 751 -16.13 -16.41 -11.33
CA ILE A 751 -16.89 -15.64 -12.32
C ILE A 751 -16.12 -14.41 -12.77
N PHE A 752 -15.58 -13.62 -11.82
CA PHE A 752 -14.92 -12.38 -12.16
C PHE A 752 -13.64 -12.58 -12.95
N ASN A 753 -12.87 -13.64 -12.65
CA ASN A 753 -11.65 -13.96 -13.39
C ASN A 753 -11.92 -14.45 -14.84
N LYS A 754 -13.12 -14.95 -15.09
CA LYS A 754 -13.56 -15.32 -16.44
C LYS A 754 -14.14 -14.10 -17.16
N LEU A 755 -15.02 -13.35 -16.52
CA LEU A 755 -15.76 -12.25 -17.14
C LEU A 755 -14.87 -11.06 -17.50
N TYR A 756 -13.89 -10.68 -16.65
CA TYR A 756 -13.08 -9.50 -16.93
C TYR A 756 -12.31 -9.63 -18.25
N ARG A 757 -11.84 -10.83 -18.58
CA ARG A 757 -11.14 -11.10 -19.86
C ARG A 757 -12.06 -10.87 -21.06
N TYR A 758 -13.30 -11.37 -20.99
CA TYR A 758 -14.28 -11.16 -22.05
C TYR A 758 -14.68 -9.71 -22.18
N TYR A 759 -14.92 -9.01 -21.06
CA TYR A 759 -15.24 -7.59 -21.08
C TYR A 759 -14.06 -6.75 -21.59
N ALA A 760 -12.84 -7.05 -21.22
CA ALA A 760 -11.66 -6.35 -21.71
C ALA A 760 -11.50 -6.50 -23.24
N VAL A 761 -11.63 -7.72 -23.77
CA VAL A 761 -11.52 -7.98 -25.22
C VAL A 761 -12.67 -7.30 -25.98
N VAL A 762 -13.89 -7.49 -25.54
CA VAL A 762 -15.07 -6.88 -26.20
C VAL A 762 -15.02 -5.35 -26.09
N GLY A 763 -14.66 -4.81 -24.93
CA GLY A 763 -14.53 -3.38 -24.70
C GLY A 763 -13.46 -2.74 -25.59
N LEU A 764 -12.29 -3.35 -25.69
CA LEU A 764 -11.22 -2.90 -26.59
C LEU A 764 -11.63 -2.95 -28.06
N LEU A 765 -12.25 -4.04 -28.52
CA LEU A 765 -12.74 -4.15 -29.87
C LEU A 765 -13.79 -3.08 -30.18
N MET A 766 -14.76 -2.88 -29.30
CA MET A 766 -15.74 -1.82 -29.44
C MET A 766 -15.11 -0.42 -29.45
N PHE A 767 -14.14 -0.17 -28.58
CA PHE A 767 -13.40 1.08 -28.53
C PHE A 767 -12.74 1.39 -29.87
N PHE A 768 -11.98 0.46 -30.43
CA PHE A 768 -11.31 0.66 -31.72
C PHE A 768 -12.30 0.86 -32.85
N ILE A 769 -13.38 0.07 -32.91
CA ILE A 769 -14.43 0.21 -33.93
C ILE A 769 -15.07 1.60 -33.83
N LEU A 770 -15.37 2.11 -32.62
CA LEU A 770 -15.93 3.43 -32.41
C LEU A 770 -14.95 4.54 -32.83
N VAL A 771 -13.69 4.42 -32.50
CA VAL A 771 -12.63 5.37 -32.91
C VAL A 771 -12.54 5.41 -34.43
N PHE A 772 -12.48 4.26 -35.12
CA PHE A 772 -12.45 4.22 -36.58
C PHE A 772 -13.73 4.80 -37.22
N GLN A 773 -14.90 4.56 -36.62
CA GLN A 773 -16.16 5.15 -37.10
C GLN A 773 -16.18 6.68 -36.99
N ILE A 774 -15.50 7.28 -36.01
CA ILE A 774 -15.39 8.74 -35.85
C ILE A 774 -14.67 9.35 -37.05
N PHE A 775 -13.58 8.69 -37.50
CA PHE A 775 -12.77 9.20 -38.60
C PHE A 775 -13.34 8.83 -39.98
N LYS A 776 -13.96 7.65 -40.13
CA LYS A 776 -14.49 7.18 -41.40
C LYS A 776 -15.78 6.38 -41.20
N ASP A 777 -16.93 7.02 -41.40
CA ASP A 777 -18.23 6.35 -41.29
C ASP A 777 -18.44 5.37 -42.43
N ARG A 778 -18.33 4.08 -42.15
CA ARG A 778 -18.64 2.98 -43.07
C ARG A 778 -19.76 2.13 -42.50
N SER A 779 -20.65 1.65 -43.37
CA SER A 779 -21.78 0.78 -42.99
C SER A 779 -21.34 -0.51 -42.27
N ILE A 780 -20.17 -1.05 -42.62
CA ILE A 780 -19.61 -2.26 -42.01
C ILE A 780 -19.28 -2.08 -40.52
N TRP A 781 -18.81 -0.88 -40.12
CA TRP A 781 -18.55 -0.56 -38.70
C TRP A 781 -19.83 -0.47 -37.91
N ARG A 782 -20.91 0.00 -38.51
CA ARG A 782 -22.22 0.03 -37.88
C ARG A 782 -22.75 -1.38 -37.63
N VAL A 783 -22.56 -2.30 -38.56
CA VAL A 783 -22.92 -3.72 -38.39
C VAL A 783 -22.06 -4.39 -37.30
N ALA A 784 -20.75 -4.13 -37.27
CA ALA A 784 -19.86 -4.67 -36.25
C ALA A 784 -20.26 -4.17 -34.84
N ILE A 785 -20.55 -2.87 -34.68
CA ILE A 785 -21.06 -2.31 -33.38
C ILE A 785 -22.38 -2.99 -32.99
N TYR A 786 -23.23 -3.29 -33.96
CA TYR A 786 -24.49 -4.01 -33.73
C TYR A 786 -24.27 -5.45 -33.27
N PHE A 787 -23.24 -6.10 -33.77
CA PHE A 787 -22.92 -7.49 -33.43
C PHE A 787 -22.34 -7.61 -31.98
N PHE A 788 -21.51 -6.64 -31.55
CA PHE A 788 -20.92 -6.60 -30.21
C PHE A 788 -21.84 -5.99 -29.14
N LYS A 789 -22.93 -5.33 -29.51
CA LYS A 789 -24.00 -4.93 -28.58
C LYS A 789 -24.98 -6.06 -28.31
#